data_27f9c156399cac3d861606d20f015957
#
_entry.id   27f9c156399cac3d861606d20f015957
#
_cell.length_a   1.000
_cell.length_b   1.000
_cell.length_c   1.000
_cell.angle_alpha   90.00
_cell.angle_beta   90.00
_cell.angle_gamma   90.00
#
_symmetry.space_group_name_H-M   'P 1'
#
loop_
_entity.id
_entity.type
_entity.pdbx_description
1 polymer ?
#
loop_
_entity_poly.entity_id
_entity_poly.type
_entity_poly.pdbx_seq_one_letter_code
_entity_poly.pdbx_strand_id
1 'polypeptide(L)'
;QPEQLYLTYMTNIQNGVEGKAFSYTFGPLSAALKENFPKEVENATILRDWGDVVLYNGDTRLQEHMAYGDENLFATLGLKVLAGKPEDLVSPDVIFISHTLAKKIGAMDGELSSVIGKNLYQDRKQPMMVRGVFEDLKENTDISFDVVMPMASLWRDNRAGWGYDISYMAIIRFRDEAGMKTVEARLPDMLKKYMPNFNKRENNRWECSFRPLSDLHSTNPTVRTMVLVMSVLAIVILLIAAFNYVLISVASLARRAKAVGVHKCSGATGGAVFRMFFTETVLIVLLAILLTVLLMFQFRDFVEETTAARLVSLFTWRTLWVPVLVVIAVLLLAGIMPAGLFSSIPVTQVFHRYTERRTAWKRPLLFIQFMGMTFIFGFLIIVLGQYQTVMNKDLGYNPDRVVMCWHQFGNEEGNAKSFFKNLPMVEDYAAAAQMICYGYSGDTFDVGESRRVDARIDWIGVDFVPMMGIPILEGKNIAVEGEILVNEEFVRQARWTDSPIGKRIQYGRRDFIVVGVVGDYAIRSAYHPQEPILLMTSQNPGFNYLRLKEPFGQNLADLNRQMAEAFPTDDVVFLALPQMLEEQYTDVRRFRNAVVLASISIFLIALMGLIGYTNDEVRYRSKEIAIRKVNGAEASGILRLLSENILWTALPAVIIGALLARFIGNKWLEQFSDSVQLGICAYIGVALLVLALIICTVVFRAWNVANENPVKSIKNE
;
A
#
# COMPACT_ATOMS: atom_id res chain seq x y z
N GLN A 1 11.84 -4.14 25.87
CA GLN A 1 11.08 -5.32 25.41
C GLN A 1 9.86 -4.79 24.67
N PRO A 2 9.71 -5.01 23.36
CA PRO A 2 8.60 -4.49 22.56
C PRO A 2 7.24 -5.06 22.96
N GLU A 3 7.21 -6.22 23.61
CA GLU A 3 5.99 -6.92 24.06
C GLU A 3 5.24 -6.21 25.19
N GLN A 4 5.84 -5.20 25.83
CA GLN A 4 5.25 -4.44 26.91
C GLN A 4 4.78 -3.03 26.50
N LEU A 5 4.90 -2.70 25.19
CA LEU A 5 4.45 -1.42 24.65
C LEU A 5 3.03 -1.56 24.10
N TYR A 6 2.16 -0.69 24.58
CA TYR A 6 0.75 -0.65 24.15
C TYR A 6 0.40 0.75 23.66
N LEU A 7 -0.43 0.79 22.64
CA LEU A 7 -1.02 1.99 22.09
C LEU A 7 -2.46 2.11 22.55
N THR A 8 -2.87 3.31 22.92
CA THR A 8 -4.26 3.57 23.29
C THR A 8 -5.12 3.65 22.03
N TYR A 9 -6.25 2.96 22.04
CA TYR A 9 -7.28 3.03 21.01
C TYR A 9 -8.55 3.63 21.56
N MET A 10 -9.19 4.47 20.76
CA MET A 10 -10.50 5.02 21.07
C MET A 10 -11.53 4.50 20.06
N THR A 11 -12.67 4.07 20.57
CA THR A 11 -13.81 3.60 19.77
C THR A 11 -15.05 4.40 20.15
N ASN A 12 -15.73 4.95 19.17
CA ASN A 12 -17.02 5.60 19.36
C ASN A 12 -18.15 4.60 19.19
N ILE A 13 -19.04 4.50 20.16
CA ILE A 13 -20.24 3.65 20.11
C ILE A 13 -21.45 4.56 20.07
N GLN A 14 -22.13 4.58 18.91
CA GLN A 14 -23.32 5.39 18.70
C GLN A 14 -24.56 4.49 18.55
N ASN A 15 -25.59 4.74 19.36
CA ASN A 15 -26.83 3.96 19.35
C ASN A 15 -26.61 2.43 19.47
N GLY A 16 -25.57 2.02 20.18
CA GLY A 16 -25.19 0.61 20.34
C GLY A 16 -24.41 0.02 19.16
N VAL A 17 -24.11 0.82 18.11
CA VAL A 17 -23.27 0.40 17.01
C VAL A 17 -21.84 0.85 17.27
N GLU A 18 -20.91 -0.09 17.27
CA GLU A 18 -19.49 0.14 17.46
C GLU A 18 -18.87 0.72 16.19
N GLY A 19 -18.26 1.89 16.29
CA GLY A 19 -17.51 2.52 15.21
C GLY A 19 -16.12 1.90 15.03
N LYS A 20 -15.38 2.37 14.04
CA LYS A 20 -14.00 1.94 13.80
C LYS A 20 -13.10 2.47 14.92
N ALA A 21 -12.33 1.60 15.55
CA ALA A 21 -11.31 1.98 16.52
C ALA A 21 -10.16 2.73 15.83
N PHE A 22 -9.66 3.79 16.45
CA PHE A 22 -8.52 4.56 15.98
C PHE A 22 -7.50 4.83 17.10
N SER A 23 -6.25 5.01 16.75
CA SER A 23 -5.11 5.07 17.67
C SER A 23 -4.79 6.49 18.16
N TYR A 24 -5.74 7.42 18.09
CA TYR A 24 -5.57 8.77 18.56
C TYR A 24 -6.35 9.01 19.86
N THR A 25 -5.81 9.89 20.73
CA THR A 25 -6.35 10.16 22.04
C THR A 25 -6.05 11.60 22.48
N PHE A 26 -6.36 11.91 23.74
CA PHE A 26 -6.17 13.23 24.36
C PHE A 26 -4.70 13.48 24.73
N GLY A 27 -4.22 14.71 24.55
CA GLY A 27 -2.85 15.09 24.90
C GLY A 27 -2.41 14.77 26.33
N PRO A 28 -3.21 15.02 27.39
CA PRO A 28 -2.81 14.74 28.77
C PRO A 28 -2.88 13.27 29.18
N LEU A 29 -3.34 12.35 28.34
CA LEU A 29 -3.65 10.97 28.76
C LEU A 29 -2.44 10.20 29.28
N SER A 30 -1.27 10.29 28.64
CA SER A 30 -0.06 9.57 29.06
C SER A 30 0.40 9.99 30.45
N ALA A 31 0.42 11.29 30.73
CA ALA A 31 0.78 11.84 32.03
C ALA A 31 -0.23 11.42 33.10
N ALA A 32 -1.53 11.50 32.81
CA ALA A 32 -2.59 11.09 33.72
C ALA A 32 -2.53 9.58 34.07
N LEU A 33 -2.21 8.74 33.09
CA LEU A 33 -2.03 7.29 33.33
C LEU A 33 -0.85 7.02 34.26
N LYS A 34 0.28 7.67 34.05
CA LYS A 34 1.47 7.54 34.89
C LYS A 34 1.21 8.02 36.33
N GLU A 35 0.45 9.11 36.49
CA GLU A 35 0.09 9.67 37.80
C GLU A 35 -0.90 8.78 38.58
N ASN A 36 -1.96 8.28 37.93
CA ASN A 36 -3.02 7.52 38.59
C ASN A 36 -2.70 6.02 38.77
N PHE A 37 -1.78 5.46 37.95
CA PHE A 37 -1.43 4.04 37.95
C PHE A 37 0.09 3.77 38.03
N PRO A 38 0.82 4.35 39.03
CA PRO A 38 2.29 4.25 39.06
C PRO A 38 2.82 2.83 39.35
N LYS A 39 1.95 1.92 39.82
CA LYS A 39 2.31 0.53 40.07
C LYS A 39 2.23 -0.34 38.82
N GLU A 40 1.27 -0.07 37.95
CA GLU A 40 0.96 -0.81 36.73
C GLU A 40 1.72 -0.26 35.52
N VAL A 41 1.86 1.07 35.45
CA VAL A 41 2.53 1.78 34.34
C VAL A 41 4.01 1.98 34.70
N GLU A 42 4.90 1.42 33.90
CA GLU A 42 6.35 1.63 34.05
C GLU A 42 6.74 2.98 33.46
N ASN A 43 6.30 3.27 32.24
CA ASN A 43 6.49 4.57 31.58
C ASN A 43 5.36 4.83 30.57
N ALA A 44 5.15 6.10 30.24
CA ALA A 44 4.18 6.50 29.25
C ALA A 44 4.66 7.76 28.52
N THR A 45 4.39 7.85 27.23
CA THR A 45 4.72 9.01 26.41
C THR A 45 3.55 9.38 25.52
N ILE A 46 3.54 10.64 25.13
CA ILE A 46 2.61 11.18 24.14
C ILE A 46 3.39 11.60 22.89
N LEU A 47 2.87 11.20 21.74
CA LEU A 47 3.44 11.53 20.44
C LEU A 47 2.36 12.19 19.59
N ARG A 48 2.74 13.21 18.82
CA ARG A 48 1.92 13.74 17.74
C ARG A 48 2.74 13.78 16.47
N ASP A 49 2.32 13.00 15.51
CA ASP A 49 2.86 13.06 14.15
C ASP A 49 2.46 14.40 13.54
N TRP A 50 3.46 15.17 13.04
CA TRP A 50 3.23 16.47 12.42
C TRP A 50 3.33 16.39 10.90
N GLY A 51 4.06 15.38 10.40
CA GLY A 51 4.32 15.21 8.99
C GLY A 51 5.65 15.83 8.53
N ASP A 52 5.78 15.99 7.23
CA ASP A 52 7.00 16.52 6.63
C ASP A 52 7.12 18.02 6.84
N VAL A 53 8.31 18.44 7.26
CA VAL A 53 8.66 19.85 7.47
C VAL A 53 9.92 20.20 6.69
N VAL A 54 10.05 21.48 6.36
CA VAL A 54 11.24 21.99 5.72
C VAL A 54 12.10 22.70 6.75
N LEU A 55 13.35 22.23 6.88
CA LEU A 55 14.36 22.82 7.75
C LEU A 55 15.49 23.38 6.91
N TYR A 56 16.09 24.44 7.39
CA TYR A 56 17.23 25.10 6.77
C TYR A 56 18.47 25.02 7.65
N ASN A 57 19.57 24.53 7.08
CA ASN A 57 20.91 24.61 7.64
C ASN A 57 21.73 25.60 6.77
N GLY A 58 21.74 26.87 7.15
CA GLY A 58 22.20 27.93 6.24
C GLY A 58 21.32 27.98 5.00
N ASP A 59 21.89 27.86 3.81
CA ASP A 59 21.18 27.83 2.54
C ASP A 59 20.69 26.42 2.12
N THR A 60 21.07 25.40 2.87
CA THR A 60 20.68 24.01 2.54
C THR A 60 19.27 23.73 3.03
N ARG A 61 18.37 23.43 2.08
CA ARG A 61 17.00 23.00 2.34
C ARG A 61 16.97 21.51 2.63
N LEU A 62 16.37 21.13 3.75
CA LEU A 62 16.22 19.75 4.22
C LEU A 62 14.71 19.48 4.42
N GLN A 63 14.19 18.45 3.79
CA GLN A 63 12.82 17.98 4.01
C GLN A 63 12.89 16.74 4.87
N GLU A 64 12.32 16.80 6.08
CA GLU A 64 12.44 15.77 7.08
C GLU A 64 11.09 15.57 7.79
N HIS A 65 10.83 14.35 8.26
CA HIS A 65 9.60 14.03 8.97
C HIS A 65 9.70 14.42 10.45
N MET A 66 8.73 15.20 10.92
CA MET A 66 8.73 15.75 12.27
C MET A 66 7.60 15.20 13.12
N ALA A 67 7.88 14.95 14.38
CA ALA A 67 6.90 14.64 15.39
C ALA A 67 7.11 15.49 16.65
N TYR A 68 6.04 15.70 17.43
CA TYR A 68 6.13 16.24 18.78
C TYR A 68 6.14 15.10 19.78
N GLY A 69 7.01 15.19 20.79
CA GLY A 69 7.14 14.19 21.84
C GLY A 69 7.43 14.82 23.20
N ASP A 70 7.19 14.08 24.27
CA ASP A 70 7.56 14.47 25.63
C ASP A 70 8.92 13.88 26.03
N GLU A 71 9.45 14.27 27.20
CA GLU A 71 10.72 13.81 27.72
C GLU A 71 10.80 12.29 27.97
N ASN A 72 9.65 11.62 28.02
CA ASN A 72 9.57 10.17 28.22
C ASN A 72 9.66 9.38 26.90
N LEU A 73 9.63 10.05 25.74
CA LEU A 73 9.56 9.43 24.42
C LEU A 73 10.64 8.37 24.22
N PHE A 74 11.89 8.78 24.36
CA PHE A 74 13.05 7.89 24.10
C PHE A 74 13.09 6.71 25.08
N ALA A 75 12.84 6.96 26.35
CA ALA A 75 12.80 5.92 27.38
C ALA A 75 11.64 4.94 27.18
N THR A 76 10.46 5.44 26.80
CA THR A 76 9.28 4.59 26.55
C THR A 76 9.47 3.72 25.33
N LEU A 77 9.93 4.28 24.21
CA LEU A 77 10.17 3.52 22.98
C LEU A 77 11.42 2.65 23.02
N GLY A 78 12.35 2.95 23.97
CA GLY A 78 13.64 2.28 24.07
C GLY A 78 14.62 2.71 22.97
N LEU A 79 14.46 3.94 22.45
CA LEU A 79 15.38 4.56 21.49
C LEU A 79 16.60 5.11 22.24
N LYS A 80 17.78 4.88 21.66
CA LYS A 80 19.02 5.39 22.24
C LYS A 80 19.26 6.83 21.81
N VAL A 81 19.48 7.69 22.76
CA VAL A 81 20.06 9.02 22.53
C VAL A 81 21.57 8.87 22.45
N LEU A 82 22.14 9.21 21.29
CA LEU A 82 23.56 9.04 20.96
C LEU A 82 24.40 10.22 21.43
N ALA A 83 23.79 11.42 21.45
CA ALA A 83 24.40 12.65 21.99
C ALA A 83 23.29 13.54 22.56
N GLY A 84 23.59 14.32 23.62
CA GLY A 84 22.61 15.13 24.35
C GLY A 84 21.97 14.40 25.51
N LYS A 85 20.98 15.03 26.13
CA LYS A 85 20.24 14.48 27.27
C LYS A 85 18.73 14.45 26.97
N PRO A 86 18.07 13.28 27.09
CA PRO A 86 16.62 13.17 26.81
C PRO A 86 15.75 14.18 27.58
N GLU A 87 16.17 14.54 28.80
CA GLU A 87 15.47 15.47 29.66
C GLU A 87 15.40 16.88 29.08
N ASP A 88 16.30 17.26 28.17
CA ASP A 88 16.28 18.56 27.50
C ASP A 88 15.06 18.72 26.55
N LEU A 89 14.33 17.63 26.23
CA LEU A 89 13.12 17.67 25.42
C LEU A 89 11.91 18.32 26.13
N VAL A 90 12.07 18.80 27.33
CA VAL A 90 11.07 19.63 28.05
C VAL A 90 11.11 21.10 27.59
N SER A 91 12.28 21.57 27.19
CA SER A 91 12.46 23.00 26.85
C SER A 91 11.86 23.30 25.48
N PRO A 92 11.05 24.35 25.35
CA PRO A 92 10.54 24.77 24.05
C PRO A 92 11.69 25.22 23.11
N ASP A 93 11.42 25.18 21.79
CA ASP A 93 12.38 25.61 20.72
C ASP A 93 13.68 24.81 20.64
N VAL A 94 13.70 23.62 21.21
CA VAL A 94 14.79 22.65 20.99
C VAL A 94 14.32 21.54 20.08
N ILE A 95 15.26 20.86 19.45
CA ILE A 95 14.98 19.67 18.64
C ILE A 95 15.97 18.55 18.95
N PHE A 96 15.47 17.33 18.83
CA PHE A 96 16.27 16.13 18.72
C PHE A 96 16.20 15.63 17.28
N ILE A 97 17.32 15.23 16.71
CA ILE A 97 17.44 14.85 15.31
C ILE A 97 17.94 13.41 15.17
N SER A 98 17.56 12.73 14.08
CA SER A 98 18.05 11.41 13.75
C SER A 98 19.55 11.43 13.45
N HIS A 99 20.21 10.29 13.62
CA HIS A 99 21.63 10.14 13.29
C HIS A 99 21.88 10.45 11.80
N THR A 100 20.99 10.01 10.91
CA THR A 100 21.06 10.32 9.48
C THR A 100 20.97 11.81 9.22
N LEU A 101 20.05 12.53 9.87
CA LEU A 101 19.95 13.99 9.73
C LEU A 101 21.16 14.70 10.32
N ALA A 102 21.71 14.23 11.45
CA ALA A 102 22.94 14.78 12.02
C ALA A 102 24.10 14.74 11.03
N LYS A 103 24.24 13.64 10.27
CA LYS A 103 25.24 13.53 9.20
C LYS A 103 24.98 14.50 8.05
N LYS A 104 23.73 14.66 7.61
CA LYS A 104 23.34 15.63 6.56
C LYS A 104 23.74 17.06 6.91
N ILE A 105 23.69 17.44 8.20
CA ILE A 105 24.06 18.78 8.68
C ILE A 105 25.53 18.90 9.09
N GLY A 106 26.36 17.92 8.77
CA GLY A 106 27.80 17.98 8.92
C GLY A 106 28.37 17.43 10.23
N ALA A 107 27.68 16.45 10.86
CA ALA A 107 28.30 15.64 11.91
C ALA A 107 29.31 14.67 11.28
N MET A 108 30.53 14.64 11.83
CA MET A 108 31.53 13.62 11.48
C MET A 108 31.22 12.30 12.22
N ASP A 109 31.59 11.16 11.61
CA ASP A 109 31.45 9.86 12.28
C ASP A 109 32.29 9.87 13.57
N GLY A 110 31.63 9.60 14.71
CA GLY A 110 32.23 9.62 16.04
C GLY A 110 32.17 10.98 16.78
N GLU A 111 31.81 12.08 16.14
CA GLU A 111 31.67 13.41 16.75
C GLU A 111 30.25 13.98 16.66
N LEU A 112 29.25 13.19 17.04
CA LEU A 112 27.83 13.63 17.00
C LEU A 112 27.55 14.83 17.91
N SER A 113 28.36 15.04 18.94
CA SER A 113 28.29 16.22 19.81
C SER A 113 28.58 17.53 19.07
N SER A 114 29.24 17.50 17.91
CA SER A 114 29.57 18.68 17.11
C SER A 114 28.40 19.43 16.54
N VAL A 115 27.23 18.75 16.46
CA VAL A 115 25.98 19.37 15.99
C VAL A 115 25.09 19.88 17.15
N ILE A 116 25.41 19.53 18.40
CA ILE A 116 24.70 20.04 19.57
C ILE A 116 24.93 21.54 19.70
N GLY A 117 23.84 22.31 19.87
CA GLY A 117 23.85 23.77 19.93
C GLY A 117 23.77 24.46 18.57
N LYS A 118 23.83 23.73 17.44
CA LYS A 118 23.53 24.32 16.13
C LYS A 118 22.04 24.65 16.02
N ASN A 119 21.73 25.71 15.28
CA ASN A 119 20.36 26.08 14.97
C ASN A 119 20.01 25.60 13.57
N LEU A 120 18.89 24.88 13.45
CA LEU A 120 18.14 24.69 12.21
C LEU A 120 16.97 25.67 12.21
N TYR A 121 16.58 26.12 11.04
CA TYR A 121 15.50 27.11 10.94
C TYR A 121 14.30 26.51 10.23
N GLN A 122 13.16 26.50 10.89
CA GLN A 122 11.89 26.23 10.22
C GLN A 122 11.46 27.49 9.47
N ASP A 123 11.10 27.33 8.21
CA ASP A 123 10.67 28.41 7.32
C ASP A 123 11.64 29.62 7.31
N ARG A 124 12.95 29.37 7.53
CA ARG A 124 14.02 30.37 7.65
C ARG A 124 13.84 31.41 8.75
N LYS A 125 12.79 31.33 9.54
CA LYS A 125 12.44 32.33 10.58
C LYS A 125 12.64 31.81 11.99
N GLN A 126 12.10 30.63 12.28
CA GLN A 126 12.10 30.12 13.64
C GLN A 126 13.34 29.27 13.91
N PRO A 127 14.28 29.74 14.74
CA PRO A 127 15.44 28.96 15.12
C PRO A 127 15.04 27.82 16.06
N MET A 128 15.49 26.63 15.77
CA MET A 128 15.33 25.43 16.58
C MET A 128 16.71 24.89 16.91
N MET A 129 17.06 24.89 18.19
CA MET A 129 18.39 24.45 18.64
C MET A 129 18.46 22.93 18.74
N VAL A 130 19.43 22.34 18.10
CA VAL A 130 19.71 20.90 18.23
C VAL A 130 20.26 20.62 19.64
N ARG A 131 19.53 19.85 20.45
CA ARG A 131 19.89 19.45 21.81
C ARG A 131 20.23 17.98 21.94
N GLY A 132 19.85 17.15 20.96
CA GLY A 132 20.17 15.75 20.99
C GLY A 132 20.18 15.10 19.62
N VAL A 133 20.90 13.98 19.56
CA VAL A 133 20.92 13.09 18.41
C VAL A 133 20.48 11.71 18.89
N PHE A 134 19.51 11.11 18.22
CA PHE A 134 19.02 9.77 18.53
C PHE A 134 19.34 8.78 17.39
N GLU A 135 19.30 7.47 17.71
CA GLU A 135 19.50 6.43 16.71
C GLU A 135 18.36 6.43 15.68
N ASP A 136 18.69 6.17 14.42
CA ASP A 136 17.69 6.13 13.35
C ASP A 136 16.64 5.07 13.66
N LEU A 137 15.37 5.41 13.41
CA LEU A 137 14.28 4.46 13.48
C LEU A 137 14.43 3.40 12.39
N LYS A 138 13.98 2.20 12.68
CA LYS A 138 14.01 1.11 11.69
C LYS A 138 12.97 1.35 10.61
N GLU A 139 13.30 1.04 9.36
CA GLU A 139 12.37 1.18 8.23
C GLU A 139 11.07 0.37 8.37
N ASN A 140 11.08 -0.68 9.20
CA ASN A 140 9.93 -1.54 9.46
C ASN A 140 9.14 -1.10 10.70
N THR A 141 8.85 0.18 10.85
CA THR A 141 8.03 0.73 11.92
C THR A 141 6.94 1.63 11.34
N ASP A 142 5.75 1.61 11.95
CA ASP A 142 4.64 2.52 11.60
C ASP A 142 4.81 3.91 12.22
N ILE A 143 5.74 4.06 13.16
CA ILE A 143 6.10 5.34 13.78
C ILE A 143 7.45 5.75 13.21
N SER A 144 7.49 6.82 12.44
CA SER A 144 8.71 7.36 11.86
C SER A 144 8.82 8.85 12.11
N PHE A 145 10.02 9.31 12.40
CA PHE A 145 10.36 10.72 12.50
C PHE A 145 11.88 10.89 12.44
N ASP A 146 12.34 11.97 11.81
CA ASP A 146 13.74 12.37 11.77
C ASP A 146 14.02 13.52 12.73
N VAL A 147 12.97 14.25 13.11
CA VAL A 147 13.03 15.39 14.01
C VAL A 147 11.96 15.23 15.09
N VAL A 148 12.37 15.42 16.34
CA VAL A 148 11.44 15.48 17.48
C VAL A 148 11.48 16.85 18.09
N MET A 149 10.32 17.51 18.13
CA MET A 149 10.10 18.74 18.89
C MET A 149 9.47 18.44 20.24
N PRO A 150 9.73 19.25 21.26
CA PRO A 150 9.06 19.11 22.55
C PRO A 150 7.56 19.35 22.45
N MET A 151 6.79 18.54 23.11
CA MET A 151 5.35 18.75 23.26
C MET A 151 5.03 20.14 23.87
N ALA A 152 5.92 20.66 24.71
CA ALA A 152 5.83 22.00 25.30
C ALA A 152 5.78 23.13 24.26
N SER A 153 6.45 22.97 23.10
CA SER A 153 6.36 23.94 22.00
C SER A 153 4.96 24.01 21.38
N LEU A 154 4.31 22.85 21.26
CA LEU A 154 2.93 22.76 20.73
C LEU A 154 1.90 23.29 21.74
N TRP A 155 2.14 23.10 23.02
CA TRP A 155 1.19 23.45 24.08
C TRP A 155 1.23 24.92 24.54
N ARG A 156 2.17 25.72 24.03
CA ARG A 156 2.17 27.18 24.27
C ARG A 156 0.82 27.83 23.94
N ASP A 157 0.13 27.31 22.92
CA ASP A 157 -1.15 27.84 22.43
C ASP A 157 -2.38 27.20 23.10
N ASN A 158 -2.25 26.66 24.30
CA ASN A 158 -3.35 26.06 25.10
C ASN A 158 -4.02 24.82 24.47
N ARG A 159 -3.34 24.12 23.59
CA ARG A 159 -3.87 22.91 22.90
C ARG A 159 -3.77 21.60 23.71
N ALA A 160 -3.24 21.67 24.93
CA ALA A 160 -3.00 20.50 25.80
C ALA A 160 -4.21 20.08 26.64
N GLY A 161 -5.39 20.53 26.32
CA GLY A 161 -6.59 20.31 27.15
C GLY A 161 -7.28 18.96 26.90
N TRP A 162 -7.94 18.47 27.92
CA TRP A 162 -8.91 17.40 27.78
C TRP A 162 -10.10 17.87 26.93
N GLY A 163 -10.37 17.21 25.80
CA GLY A 163 -11.54 17.47 24.96
C GLY A 163 -11.38 18.51 23.84
N TYR A 164 -10.18 19.05 23.63
CA TYR A 164 -9.93 20.01 22.55
C TYR A 164 -9.33 19.37 21.28
N ASP A 165 -8.46 18.37 21.46
CA ASP A 165 -7.75 17.74 20.34
C ASP A 165 -7.46 16.27 20.68
N ILE A 166 -7.85 15.36 19.80
CA ILE A 166 -7.62 13.92 19.88
C ILE A 166 -6.62 13.45 18.83
N SER A 167 -5.68 14.28 18.41
CA SER A 167 -4.68 13.96 17.38
C SER A 167 -3.39 13.39 17.96
N TYR A 168 -3.40 12.91 19.20
CA TYR A 168 -2.21 12.42 19.87
C TYR A 168 -2.23 10.90 19.99
N MET A 169 -1.07 10.28 19.90
CA MET A 169 -0.86 8.85 20.20
C MET A 169 -0.25 8.70 21.59
N ALA A 170 -0.96 8.07 22.51
CA ALA A 170 -0.41 7.72 23.81
C ALA A 170 0.15 6.30 23.78
N ILE A 171 1.46 6.18 24.01
CA ILE A 171 2.20 4.92 24.04
C ILE A 171 2.58 4.64 25.48
N ILE A 172 2.14 3.49 25.99
CA ILE A 172 2.29 3.11 27.37
C ILE A 172 3.13 1.84 27.49
N ARG A 173 4.10 1.87 28.38
CA ARG A 173 4.84 0.69 28.81
C ARG A 173 4.24 0.19 30.10
N PHE A 174 3.55 -0.92 30.06
CA PHE A 174 3.05 -1.61 31.25
C PHE A 174 4.12 -2.53 31.83
N ARG A 175 4.08 -2.77 33.14
CA ARG A 175 4.98 -3.72 33.80
C ARG A 175 4.67 -5.16 33.38
N ASP A 176 3.39 -5.48 33.27
CA ASP A 176 2.87 -6.77 32.83
C ASP A 176 1.46 -6.63 32.22
N GLU A 177 0.96 -7.70 31.64
CA GLU A 177 -0.38 -7.76 31.03
C GLU A 177 -1.51 -7.65 32.08
N ALA A 178 -1.28 -8.10 33.32
CA ALA A 178 -2.26 -7.99 34.41
C ALA A 178 -2.46 -6.52 34.81
N GLY A 179 -1.35 -5.76 34.88
CA GLY A 179 -1.38 -4.32 35.09
C GLY A 179 -2.14 -3.60 33.97
N MET A 180 -1.91 -3.94 32.70
CA MET A 180 -2.65 -3.38 31.58
C MET A 180 -4.16 -3.59 31.73
N LYS A 181 -4.61 -4.83 31.99
CA LYS A 181 -6.03 -5.15 32.21
C LYS A 181 -6.63 -4.41 33.40
N THR A 182 -5.85 -4.22 34.48
CA THR A 182 -6.27 -3.45 35.66
C THR A 182 -6.49 -1.99 35.33
N VAL A 183 -5.58 -1.38 34.54
CA VAL A 183 -5.70 0.01 34.11
C VAL A 183 -6.89 0.16 33.14
N GLU A 184 -7.04 -0.75 32.18
CA GLU A 184 -8.14 -0.71 31.20
C GLU A 184 -9.52 -0.74 31.90
N ALA A 185 -9.68 -1.61 32.90
CA ALA A 185 -10.92 -1.70 33.67
C ALA A 185 -11.24 -0.42 34.49
N ARG A 186 -10.21 0.31 34.95
CA ARG A 186 -10.35 1.53 35.79
C ARG A 186 -10.24 2.82 34.98
N LEU A 187 -9.91 2.74 33.70
CA LEU A 187 -9.73 3.88 32.79
C LEU A 187 -10.98 4.77 32.67
N PRO A 188 -12.20 4.22 32.54
CA PRO A 188 -13.43 5.04 32.49
C PRO A 188 -13.63 5.92 33.72
N ASP A 189 -13.29 5.41 34.89
CA ASP A 189 -13.45 6.17 36.15
C ASP A 189 -12.36 7.25 36.28
N MET A 190 -11.13 6.98 35.84
CA MET A 190 -10.08 7.98 35.74
C MET A 190 -10.48 9.08 34.79
N LEU A 191 -11.00 8.76 33.58
CA LEU A 191 -11.42 9.75 32.60
C LEU A 191 -12.55 10.66 33.12
N LYS A 192 -13.49 10.13 33.90
CA LYS A 192 -14.52 10.95 34.56
C LYS A 192 -13.97 11.99 35.51
N LYS A 193 -12.83 11.71 36.20
CA LYS A 193 -12.14 12.68 37.05
C LYS A 193 -11.68 13.93 36.29
N TYR A 194 -11.14 13.75 35.10
CA TYR A 194 -10.61 14.84 34.28
C TYR A 194 -11.66 15.41 33.31
N MET A 195 -12.62 14.60 32.90
CA MET A 195 -13.71 14.96 31.98
C MET A 195 -15.06 14.55 32.58
N PRO A 196 -15.65 15.34 33.51
CA PRO A 196 -16.89 14.99 34.22
C PRO A 196 -18.09 14.75 33.28
N ASN A 197 -18.04 15.25 32.06
CA ASN A 197 -19.07 15.07 31.02
C ASN A 197 -18.75 13.95 30.00
N PHE A 198 -17.63 13.24 30.20
CA PHE A 198 -17.24 12.14 29.34
C PHE A 198 -18.28 11.01 29.43
N ASN A 199 -18.80 10.58 28.30
CA ASN A 199 -19.83 9.53 28.22
C ASN A 199 -21.14 9.78 28.98
N LYS A 200 -21.50 11.06 29.26
CA LYS A 200 -22.81 11.39 29.85
C LYS A 200 -24.00 11.19 28.89
N ARG A 201 -23.75 11.07 27.60
CA ARG A 201 -24.79 10.88 26.59
C ARG A 201 -25.08 9.40 26.44
N GLU A 202 -26.32 8.98 26.66
CA GLU A 202 -26.73 7.56 26.60
C GLU A 202 -26.51 6.92 25.21
N ASN A 203 -26.61 7.72 24.15
CA ASN A 203 -26.54 7.22 22.77
C ASN A 203 -25.18 7.43 22.09
N ASN A 204 -24.19 8.00 22.77
CA ASN A 204 -22.85 8.21 22.24
C ASN A 204 -21.82 8.00 23.35
N ARG A 205 -21.09 6.88 23.28
CA ARG A 205 -20.09 6.46 24.26
C ARG A 205 -18.75 6.24 23.60
N TRP A 206 -17.72 6.76 24.21
CA TRP A 206 -16.34 6.50 23.84
C TRP A 206 -15.77 5.43 24.76
N GLU A 207 -15.18 4.41 24.16
CA GLU A 207 -14.39 3.39 24.86
C GLU A 207 -12.92 3.56 24.51
N CYS A 208 -12.08 3.46 25.56
CA CYS A 208 -10.64 3.43 25.43
C CYS A 208 -10.14 2.03 25.75
N SER A 209 -9.30 1.48 24.88
CA SER A 209 -8.66 0.17 25.04
C SER A 209 -7.18 0.25 24.74
N PHE A 210 -6.43 -0.76 25.15
CA PHE A 210 -5.01 -0.86 24.87
C PHE A 210 -4.74 -2.03 23.93
N ARG A 211 -3.93 -1.81 22.90
CA ARG A 211 -3.47 -2.87 21.98
C ARG A 211 -1.95 -2.85 21.93
N PRO A 212 -1.30 -4.03 21.83
CA PRO A 212 0.15 -4.07 21.65
C PRO A 212 0.59 -3.21 20.48
N LEU A 213 1.65 -2.42 20.65
CA LEU A 213 2.18 -1.59 19.59
C LEU A 213 2.63 -2.42 18.37
N SER A 214 3.09 -3.65 18.60
CA SER A 214 3.42 -4.63 17.55
C SER A 214 2.26 -4.97 16.62
N ASP A 215 1.03 -4.77 17.10
CA ASP A 215 -0.18 -5.14 16.36
C ASP A 215 -0.71 -3.99 15.49
N LEU A 216 -0.16 -2.79 15.63
CA LEU A 216 -0.61 -1.60 14.88
C LEU A 216 -0.65 -1.86 13.38
N HIS A 217 0.42 -2.43 12.83
CA HIS A 217 0.52 -2.78 11.42
C HIS A 217 -0.30 -4.04 11.06
N SER A 218 -0.16 -5.09 11.86
CA SER A 218 -0.73 -6.40 11.57
C SER A 218 -2.26 -6.47 11.70
N THR A 219 -2.86 -5.59 12.50
CA THR A 219 -4.32 -5.50 12.66
C THR A 219 -4.99 -4.58 11.65
N ASN A 220 -4.22 -3.81 10.88
CA ASN A 220 -4.77 -2.99 9.80
C ASN A 220 -5.40 -3.90 8.72
N PRO A 221 -6.72 -3.82 8.47
CA PRO A 221 -7.40 -4.71 7.51
C PRO A 221 -6.82 -4.62 6.10
N THR A 222 -6.42 -3.43 5.67
CA THR A 222 -5.82 -3.19 4.35
C THR A 222 -4.49 -3.90 4.21
N VAL A 223 -3.60 -3.75 5.21
CA VAL A 223 -2.29 -4.42 5.24
C VAL A 223 -2.46 -5.94 5.23
N ARG A 224 -3.36 -6.45 6.09
CA ARG A 224 -3.63 -7.90 6.17
C ARG A 224 -4.13 -8.48 4.85
N THR A 225 -5.03 -7.76 4.17
CA THR A 225 -5.54 -8.17 2.86
C THR A 225 -4.44 -8.13 1.80
N MET A 226 -3.60 -7.10 1.77
CA MET A 226 -2.47 -7.00 0.85
C MET A 226 -1.46 -8.12 1.06
N VAL A 227 -1.07 -8.40 2.32
CA VAL A 227 -0.17 -9.50 2.67
C VAL A 227 -0.73 -10.85 2.25
N LEU A 228 -2.03 -11.10 2.49
CA LEU A 228 -2.69 -12.33 2.05
C LEU A 228 -2.60 -12.50 0.53
N VAL A 229 -2.99 -11.47 -0.22
CA VAL A 229 -3.02 -11.53 -1.69
C VAL A 229 -1.62 -11.70 -2.25
N MET A 230 -0.63 -10.93 -1.78
CA MET A 230 0.77 -11.07 -2.20
C MET A 230 1.35 -12.45 -1.89
N SER A 231 0.99 -13.02 -0.72
CA SER A 231 1.41 -14.38 -0.36
C SER A 231 0.81 -15.43 -1.30
N VAL A 232 -0.46 -15.32 -1.65
CA VAL A 232 -1.11 -16.21 -2.62
C VAL A 232 -0.44 -16.10 -3.99
N LEU A 233 -0.19 -14.88 -4.48
CA LEU A 233 0.50 -14.65 -5.74
C LEU A 233 1.91 -15.29 -5.73
N ALA A 234 2.68 -15.07 -4.68
CA ALA A 234 4.02 -15.63 -4.53
C ALA A 234 4.00 -17.17 -4.53
N ILE A 235 3.05 -17.78 -3.81
CA ILE A 235 2.89 -19.26 -3.79
C ILE A 235 2.52 -19.77 -5.19
N VAL A 236 1.62 -19.12 -5.89
CA VAL A 236 1.22 -19.52 -7.26
C VAL A 236 2.41 -19.46 -8.21
N ILE A 237 3.19 -18.35 -8.18
CA ILE A 237 4.40 -18.22 -9.00
C ILE A 237 5.39 -19.33 -8.68
N LEU A 238 5.65 -19.59 -7.40
CA LEU A 238 6.57 -20.63 -6.93
C LEU A 238 6.16 -22.01 -7.44
N LEU A 239 4.88 -22.36 -7.29
CA LEU A 239 4.34 -23.65 -7.73
C LEU A 239 4.46 -23.81 -9.25
N ILE A 240 4.08 -22.77 -10.02
CA ILE A 240 4.17 -22.81 -11.48
C ILE A 240 5.63 -22.95 -11.93
N ALA A 241 6.56 -22.21 -11.33
CA ALA A 241 7.99 -22.31 -11.65
C ALA A 241 8.57 -23.69 -11.30
N ALA A 242 8.27 -24.21 -10.12
CA ALA A 242 8.73 -25.53 -9.68
C ALA A 242 8.16 -26.64 -10.58
N PHE A 243 6.87 -26.61 -10.89
CA PHE A 243 6.23 -27.62 -11.74
C PHE A 243 6.69 -27.53 -13.19
N ASN A 244 6.97 -26.33 -13.69
CA ASN A 244 7.58 -26.15 -14.99
C ASN A 244 8.96 -26.82 -15.08
N TYR A 245 9.82 -26.61 -14.07
CA TYR A 245 11.11 -27.32 -13.99
C TYR A 245 10.91 -28.83 -13.96
N VAL A 246 9.97 -29.33 -13.16
CA VAL A 246 9.64 -30.76 -13.12
C VAL A 246 9.21 -31.27 -14.49
N LEU A 247 8.31 -30.55 -15.19
CA LEU A 247 7.87 -30.94 -16.54
C LEU A 247 9.04 -31.04 -17.54
N ILE A 248 9.90 -30.02 -17.57
CA ILE A 248 11.07 -29.96 -18.46
C ILE A 248 12.08 -31.07 -18.09
N SER A 249 12.36 -31.27 -16.81
CA SER A 249 13.29 -32.29 -16.32
C SER A 249 12.84 -33.68 -16.72
N VAL A 250 11.55 -33.98 -16.51
CA VAL A 250 11.00 -35.31 -16.86
C VAL A 250 10.79 -35.46 -18.37
N ALA A 251 10.51 -34.41 -19.12
CA ALA A 251 10.52 -34.48 -20.58
C ALA A 251 11.90 -34.93 -21.13
N SER A 252 12.98 -34.64 -20.41
CA SER A 252 14.32 -35.11 -20.74
C SER A 252 14.60 -36.59 -20.36
N LEU A 253 13.67 -37.24 -19.64
CA LEU A 253 13.83 -38.58 -19.08
C LEU A 253 14.15 -39.63 -20.15
N ALA A 254 13.45 -39.62 -21.30
CA ALA A 254 13.67 -40.57 -22.39
C ALA A 254 15.11 -40.52 -22.95
N ARG A 255 15.71 -39.32 -23.00
CA ARG A 255 17.09 -39.09 -23.45
C ARG A 255 18.11 -39.54 -22.39
N ARG A 256 17.81 -39.32 -21.12
CA ARG A 256 18.69 -39.59 -19.98
C ARG A 256 18.56 -41.03 -19.49
N ALA A 257 17.47 -41.75 -19.82
CA ALA A 257 17.24 -43.13 -19.39
C ALA A 257 18.35 -44.07 -19.84
N LYS A 258 18.90 -43.95 -21.05
CA LYS A 258 20.03 -44.75 -21.54
C LYS A 258 21.28 -44.55 -20.64
N ALA A 259 21.61 -43.30 -20.30
CA ALA A 259 22.74 -42.98 -19.44
C ALA A 259 22.53 -43.54 -18.02
N VAL A 260 21.31 -43.38 -17.46
CA VAL A 260 20.96 -43.99 -16.15
C VAL A 260 21.09 -45.51 -16.18
N GLY A 261 20.65 -46.12 -17.28
CA GLY A 261 20.80 -47.58 -17.47
C GLY A 261 22.25 -48.02 -17.47
N VAL A 262 23.12 -47.35 -18.22
CA VAL A 262 24.55 -47.63 -18.24
C VAL A 262 25.15 -47.49 -16.84
N HIS A 263 24.86 -46.44 -16.11
CA HIS A 263 25.33 -46.25 -14.74
C HIS A 263 24.87 -47.39 -13.81
N LYS A 264 23.59 -47.79 -13.90
CA LYS A 264 23.06 -48.90 -13.08
C LYS A 264 23.65 -50.25 -13.48
N CYS A 265 23.89 -50.52 -14.77
CA CYS A 265 24.58 -51.72 -15.23
C CYS A 265 26.05 -51.74 -14.76
N SER A 266 26.68 -50.59 -14.60
CA SER A 266 28.02 -50.43 -14.01
C SER A 266 28.03 -50.45 -12.48
N GLY A 267 26.91 -50.84 -11.81
CA GLY A 267 26.84 -51.02 -10.38
C GLY A 267 26.33 -49.82 -9.58
N ALA A 268 25.86 -48.75 -10.22
CA ALA A 268 25.30 -47.59 -9.49
C ALA A 268 23.97 -47.96 -8.81
N THR A 269 23.86 -47.67 -7.52
CA THR A 269 22.62 -47.84 -6.75
C THR A 269 21.60 -46.76 -7.10
N GLY A 270 20.30 -47.00 -6.82
CA GLY A 270 19.26 -45.99 -6.97
C GLY A 270 19.57 -44.69 -6.21
N GLY A 271 20.17 -44.80 -5.02
CA GLY A 271 20.62 -43.65 -4.22
C GLY A 271 21.74 -42.84 -4.89
N ALA A 272 22.66 -43.50 -5.62
CA ALA A 272 23.72 -42.82 -6.37
C ALA A 272 23.11 -42.02 -7.53
N VAL A 273 22.14 -42.60 -8.25
CA VAL A 273 21.39 -41.89 -9.32
C VAL A 273 20.58 -40.74 -8.76
N PHE A 274 19.87 -40.91 -7.65
CA PHE A 274 19.15 -39.85 -6.97
C PHE A 274 20.08 -38.68 -6.63
N ARG A 275 21.21 -38.97 -5.96
CA ARG A 275 22.17 -37.92 -5.58
C ARG A 275 22.72 -37.16 -6.78
N MET A 276 22.98 -37.84 -7.92
CA MET A 276 23.46 -37.20 -9.14
C MET A 276 22.46 -36.17 -9.67
N PHE A 277 21.19 -36.53 -9.80
CA PHE A 277 20.16 -35.61 -10.31
C PHE A 277 19.79 -34.51 -9.30
N PHE A 278 19.78 -34.86 -8.01
CA PHE A 278 19.54 -33.85 -6.95
C PHE A 278 20.66 -32.82 -6.92
N THR A 279 21.94 -33.24 -7.03
CA THR A 279 23.07 -32.31 -7.09
C THR A 279 23.01 -31.40 -8.33
N GLU A 280 22.60 -31.96 -9.50
CA GLU A 280 22.37 -31.15 -10.70
C GLU A 280 21.32 -30.02 -10.42
N THR A 281 20.21 -30.36 -9.78
CA THR A 281 19.18 -29.37 -9.41
C THR A 281 19.72 -28.34 -8.43
N VAL A 282 20.50 -28.78 -7.41
CA VAL A 282 21.13 -27.85 -6.45
C VAL A 282 22.05 -26.86 -7.17
N LEU A 283 22.88 -27.33 -8.10
CA LEU A 283 23.76 -26.42 -8.87
C LEU A 283 22.97 -25.41 -9.72
N ILE A 284 21.89 -25.84 -10.36
CA ILE A 284 21.01 -24.94 -11.14
C ILE A 284 20.37 -23.91 -10.22
N VAL A 285 19.89 -24.31 -9.04
CA VAL A 285 19.29 -23.39 -8.07
C VAL A 285 20.32 -22.38 -7.54
N LEU A 286 21.55 -22.83 -7.25
CA LEU A 286 22.63 -21.94 -6.81
C LEU A 286 22.98 -20.90 -7.89
N LEU A 287 23.06 -21.35 -9.16
CA LEU A 287 23.27 -20.42 -10.29
C LEU A 287 22.12 -19.44 -10.45
N ALA A 288 20.88 -19.89 -10.28
CA ALA A 288 19.69 -19.04 -10.31
C ALA A 288 19.69 -18.01 -9.18
N ILE A 289 20.10 -18.39 -7.96
CA ILE A 289 20.25 -17.45 -6.83
C ILE A 289 21.31 -16.40 -7.17
N LEU A 290 22.47 -16.80 -7.67
CA LEU A 290 23.52 -15.86 -8.08
C LEU A 290 23.01 -14.84 -9.11
N LEU A 291 22.31 -15.34 -10.15
CA LEU A 291 21.72 -14.47 -11.17
C LEU A 291 20.65 -13.55 -10.59
N THR A 292 19.81 -14.05 -9.69
CA THR A 292 18.78 -13.24 -9.00
C THR A 292 19.43 -12.11 -8.21
N VAL A 293 20.49 -12.39 -7.45
CA VAL A 293 21.22 -11.36 -6.69
C VAL A 293 21.82 -10.31 -7.64
N LEU A 294 22.42 -10.72 -8.75
CA LEU A 294 22.97 -9.79 -9.75
C LEU A 294 21.88 -8.90 -10.35
N LEU A 295 20.72 -9.49 -10.71
CA LEU A 295 19.58 -8.75 -11.24
C LEU A 295 19.00 -7.77 -10.21
N MET A 296 18.90 -8.15 -8.94
CA MET A 296 18.42 -7.28 -7.87
C MET A 296 19.32 -6.06 -7.68
N PHE A 297 20.64 -6.22 -7.79
CA PHE A 297 21.57 -5.08 -7.74
C PHE A 297 21.47 -4.22 -9.01
N GLN A 298 21.34 -4.83 -10.19
CA GLN A 298 21.20 -4.09 -11.46
C GLN A 298 19.92 -3.25 -11.52
N PHE A 299 18.81 -3.78 -11.00
CA PHE A 299 17.50 -3.14 -10.98
C PHE A 299 17.12 -2.65 -9.58
N ARG A 300 18.14 -2.21 -8.80
CA ARG A 300 17.97 -1.81 -7.41
C ARG A 300 16.87 -0.78 -7.23
N ASP A 301 16.93 0.32 -7.98
CA ASP A 301 15.99 1.44 -7.84
C ASP A 301 14.54 0.99 -8.10
N PHE A 302 14.34 0.15 -9.12
CA PHE A 302 13.03 -0.43 -9.42
C PHE A 302 12.50 -1.34 -8.30
N VAL A 303 13.39 -2.15 -7.70
CA VAL A 303 13.04 -3.02 -6.57
C VAL A 303 12.68 -2.18 -5.35
N GLU A 304 13.49 -1.19 -5.00
CA GLU A 304 13.28 -0.31 -3.85
C GLU A 304 12.00 0.53 -4.03
N GLU A 305 11.72 1.05 -5.22
CA GLU A 305 10.48 1.76 -5.52
C GLU A 305 9.24 0.85 -5.40
N THR A 306 9.33 -0.38 -5.94
CA THR A 306 8.19 -1.32 -5.93
C THR A 306 7.90 -1.86 -4.53
N THR A 307 8.94 -2.12 -3.73
CA THR A 307 8.80 -2.68 -2.37
C THR A 307 8.65 -1.63 -1.28
N ALA A 308 8.86 -0.35 -1.59
CA ALA A 308 8.93 0.74 -0.62
C ALA A 308 9.97 0.51 0.51
N ALA A 309 11.00 -0.28 0.23
CA ALA A 309 12.02 -0.64 1.21
C ALA A 309 13.40 -0.69 0.55
N ARG A 310 14.44 -0.30 1.29
CA ARG A 310 15.81 -0.42 0.79
C ARG A 310 16.19 -1.88 0.60
N LEU A 311 16.92 -2.18 -0.44
CA LEU A 311 17.33 -3.56 -0.77
C LEU A 311 18.06 -4.24 0.42
N VAL A 312 18.89 -3.50 1.14
CA VAL A 312 19.62 -4.00 2.32
C VAL A 312 18.68 -4.38 3.46
N SER A 313 17.58 -3.64 3.67
CA SER A 313 16.63 -3.91 4.75
C SER A 313 15.77 -5.15 4.49
N LEU A 314 15.59 -5.54 3.21
CA LEU A 314 14.87 -6.77 2.84
C LEU A 314 15.63 -8.05 3.24
N PHE A 315 16.97 -7.99 3.36
CA PHE A 315 17.82 -9.15 3.66
C PHE A 315 18.51 -9.05 5.01
N THR A 316 17.76 -8.68 6.05
CA THR A 316 18.26 -8.70 7.43
C THR A 316 18.26 -10.13 7.99
N TRP A 317 19.03 -10.37 9.06
CA TRP A 317 19.05 -11.66 9.74
C TRP A 317 17.67 -12.15 10.19
N ARG A 318 16.74 -11.21 10.43
CA ARG A 318 15.35 -11.53 10.81
C ARG A 318 14.45 -11.90 9.64
N THR A 319 14.73 -11.46 8.42
CA THR A 319 13.92 -11.69 7.22
C THR A 319 14.50 -12.78 6.31
N LEU A 320 15.78 -13.12 6.47
CA LEU A 320 16.52 -14.07 5.62
C LEU A 320 15.90 -15.47 5.60
N TRP A 321 15.14 -15.84 6.63
CA TRP A 321 14.46 -17.14 6.67
C TRP A 321 13.43 -17.30 5.53
N VAL A 322 12.83 -16.20 5.05
CA VAL A 322 11.82 -16.23 3.96
C VAL A 322 12.45 -16.72 2.64
N PRO A 323 13.49 -16.07 2.07
CA PRO A 323 14.14 -16.56 0.86
C PRO A 323 14.77 -17.96 1.06
N VAL A 324 15.28 -18.27 2.23
CA VAL A 324 15.78 -19.63 2.54
C VAL A 324 14.65 -20.66 2.47
N LEU A 325 13.47 -20.36 3.03
CA LEU A 325 12.30 -21.24 2.94
C LEU A 325 11.85 -21.43 1.49
N VAL A 326 11.86 -20.38 0.67
CA VAL A 326 11.55 -20.46 -0.77
C VAL A 326 12.55 -21.36 -1.48
N VAL A 327 13.84 -21.22 -1.23
CA VAL A 327 14.88 -22.10 -1.81
C VAL A 327 14.68 -23.56 -1.41
N ILE A 328 14.40 -23.81 -0.12
CA ILE A 328 14.10 -25.16 0.37
C ILE A 328 12.86 -25.73 -0.34
N ALA A 329 11.78 -24.95 -0.45
CA ALA A 329 10.56 -25.37 -1.13
C ALA A 329 10.82 -25.72 -2.62
N VAL A 330 11.61 -24.90 -3.32
CA VAL A 330 12.02 -25.19 -4.71
C VAL A 330 12.83 -26.49 -4.78
N LEU A 331 13.81 -26.68 -3.90
CA LEU A 331 14.63 -27.92 -3.88
C LEU A 331 13.80 -29.17 -3.57
N LEU A 332 12.81 -29.05 -2.67
CA LEU A 332 11.89 -30.16 -2.36
C LEU A 332 11.00 -30.49 -3.56
N LEU A 333 10.36 -29.48 -4.16
CA LEU A 333 9.42 -29.71 -5.27
C LEU A 333 10.15 -30.04 -6.58
N ALA A 334 11.15 -29.27 -6.95
CA ALA A 334 11.84 -29.42 -8.22
C ALA A 334 13.02 -30.39 -8.18
N GLY A 335 13.62 -30.63 -7.01
CA GLY A 335 14.76 -31.54 -6.85
C GLY A 335 14.37 -32.98 -6.54
N ILE A 336 13.57 -33.19 -5.49
CA ILE A 336 13.26 -34.56 -5.01
C ILE A 336 12.38 -35.31 -6.00
N MET A 337 11.36 -34.65 -6.55
CA MET A 337 10.40 -35.35 -7.42
C MET A 337 11.06 -35.90 -8.71
N PRO A 338 11.82 -35.14 -9.52
CA PRO A 338 12.52 -35.69 -10.67
C PRO A 338 13.61 -36.70 -10.29
N ALA A 339 14.43 -36.41 -9.27
CA ALA A 339 15.49 -37.31 -8.82
C ALA A 339 14.93 -38.66 -8.37
N GLY A 340 13.81 -38.69 -7.65
CA GLY A 340 13.08 -39.89 -7.28
C GLY A 340 12.58 -40.69 -8.49
N LEU A 341 12.01 -39.98 -9.48
CA LEU A 341 11.56 -40.61 -10.73
C LEU A 341 12.73 -41.27 -11.50
N PHE A 342 13.86 -40.58 -11.64
CA PHE A 342 15.05 -41.11 -12.32
C PHE A 342 15.66 -42.27 -11.54
N SER A 343 15.71 -42.23 -10.23
CA SER A 343 16.27 -43.28 -9.40
C SER A 343 15.47 -44.58 -9.43
N SER A 344 14.13 -44.48 -9.65
CA SER A 344 13.23 -45.64 -9.65
C SER A 344 13.15 -46.40 -10.98
N ILE A 345 13.87 -45.98 -12.03
CA ILE A 345 13.85 -46.62 -13.35
C ILE A 345 14.53 -48.02 -13.25
N PRO A 346 13.80 -49.16 -13.53
CA PRO A 346 14.39 -50.48 -13.56
C PRO A 346 15.34 -50.64 -14.75
N VAL A 347 16.45 -51.35 -14.55
CA VAL A 347 17.46 -51.61 -15.60
C VAL A 347 16.85 -52.34 -16.80
N THR A 348 15.95 -53.27 -16.57
CA THR A 348 15.25 -54.04 -17.61
C THR A 348 14.40 -53.21 -18.55
N GLN A 349 13.86 -52.09 -18.06
CA GLN A 349 13.02 -51.18 -18.87
C GLN A 349 13.84 -50.15 -19.65
N VAL A 350 15.11 -50.00 -19.37
CA VAL A 350 16.00 -49.06 -20.09
C VAL A 350 16.26 -49.51 -21.52
N PHE A 351 16.33 -50.82 -21.76
CA PHE A 351 16.60 -51.42 -23.06
C PHE A 351 15.33 -51.73 -23.86
N HIS A 352 14.18 -51.89 -23.20
CA HIS A 352 12.86 -51.90 -23.85
C HIS A 352 12.24 -50.55 -23.64
N ARG A 353 11.87 -49.90 -24.75
CA ARG A 353 11.28 -48.54 -24.75
C ARG A 353 10.45 -48.27 -23.50
N TYR A 354 10.96 -47.37 -22.66
CA TYR A 354 10.29 -46.88 -21.45
C TYR A 354 9.06 -46.06 -21.87
N THR A 355 7.95 -46.72 -22.22
CA THR A 355 6.93 -46.03 -23.06
C THR A 355 5.55 -45.90 -22.40
N GLU A 356 5.09 -46.65 -21.42
CA GLU A 356 3.63 -46.74 -21.45
C GLU A 356 2.79 -46.34 -20.21
N ARG A 357 3.32 -46.18 -19.04
CA ARG A 357 2.40 -46.01 -17.90
C ARG A 357 2.47 -44.70 -17.08
N ARG A 358 3.34 -43.74 -17.42
CA ARG A 358 3.59 -42.57 -16.56
C ARG A 358 3.21 -41.17 -17.11
N THR A 359 2.34 -41.05 -18.11
CA THR A 359 1.82 -39.79 -18.60
C THR A 359 0.75 -39.18 -17.67
N ALA A 360 0.11 -39.96 -16.82
CA ALA A 360 -0.99 -39.53 -15.96
C ALA A 360 -0.63 -38.39 -14.99
N TRP A 361 0.61 -38.36 -14.50
CA TRP A 361 1.06 -37.29 -13.56
C TRP A 361 1.39 -35.96 -14.23
N LYS A 362 1.63 -35.91 -15.54
CA LYS A 362 1.89 -34.66 -16.28
C LYS A 362 0.61 -33.78 -16.37
N ARG A 363 -0.57 -34.41 -16.47
CA ARG A 363 -1.84 -33.68 -16.56
C ARG A 363 -2.16 -32.83 -15.34
N PRO A 364 -2.02 -33.32 -14.09
CA PRO A 364 -2.19 -32.50 -12.89
C PRO A 364 -1.26 -31.28 -12.84
N LEU A 365 0.00 -31.43 -13.28
CA LEU A 365 0.94 -30.31 -13.30
C LEU A 365 0.52 -29.22 -14.30
N LEU A 366 0.11 -29.63 -15.51
CA LEU A 366 -0.45 -28.71 -16.50
C LEU A 366 -1.75 -28.06 -16.02
N PHE A 367 -2.60 -28.83 -15.35
CA PHE A 367 -3.84 -28.32 -14.78
C PHE A 367 -3.58 -27.18 -13.79
N ILE A 368 -2.65 -27.38 -12.83
CA ILE A 368 -2.26 -26.35 -11.86
C ILE A 368 -1.65 -25.13 -12.56
N GLN A 369 -0.83 -25.37 -13.59
CA GLN A 369 -0.18 -24.32 -14.36
C GLN A 369 -1.21 -23.44 -15.13
N PHE A 370 -2.19 -24.04 -15.81
CA PHE A 370 -3.25 -23.32 -16.52
C PHE A 370 -4.20 -22.61 -15.56
N MET A 371 -4.54 -23.27 -14.44
CA MET A 371 -5.34 -22.69 -13.38
C MET A 371 -4.66 -21.44 -12.78
N GLY A 372 -3.38 -21.55 -12.42
CA GLY A 372 -2.61 -20.44 -11.85
C GLY A 372 -2.41 -19.30 -12.84
N MET A 373 -2.14 -19.61 -14.12
CA MET A 373 -2.05 -18.61 -15.18
C MET A 373 -3.37 -17.84 -15.34
N THR A 374 -4.50 -18.55 -15.40
CA THR A 374 -5.83 -17.89 -15.53
C THR A 374 -6.18 -17.11 -14.28
N PHE A 375 -5.86 -17.63 -13.10
CA PHE A 375 -6.04 -16.91 -11.84
C PHE A 375 -5.32 -15.57 -11.87
N ILE A 376 -4.05 -15.53 -12.23
CA ILE A 376 -3.27 -14.30 -12.21
C ILE A 376 -3.69 -13.31 -13.30
N PHE A 377 -4.02 -13.77 -14.51
CA PHE A 377 -4.56 -12.87 -15.52
C PHE A 377 -5.95 -12.33 -15.15
N GLY A 378 -6.80 -13.16 -14.53
CA GLY A 378 -8.09 -12.73 -14.00
C GLY A 378 -7.93 -11.73 -12.85
N PHE A 379 -6.95 -11.92 -12.00
CA PHE A 379 -6.64 -10.96 -10.93
C PHE A 379 -6.03 -9.66 -11.48
N LEU A 380 -5.18 -9.76 -12.52
CA LEU A 380 -4.59 -8.60 -13.18
C LEU A 380 -5.66 -7.64 -13.73
N ILE A 381 -6.70 -8.16 -14.40
CA ILE A 381 -7.74 -7.27 -14.93
C ILE A 381 -8.53 -6.57 -13.81
N ILE A 382 -8.70 -7.22 -12.66
CA ILE A 382 -9.34 -6.60 -11.49
C ILE A 382 -8.46 -5.44 -10.99
N VAL A 383 -7.16 -5.68 -10.82
CA VAL A 383 -6.23 -4.67 -10.32
C VAL A 383 -6.08 -3.50 -11.30
N LEU A 384 -5.98 -3.77 -12.60
CA LEU A 384 -5.94 -2.73 -13.64
C LEU A 384 -7.26 -1.93 -13.69
N GLY A 385 -8.39 -2.63 -13.63
CA GLY A 385 -9.71 -1.98 -13.59
C GLY A 385 -9.88 -1.10 -12.36
N GLN A 386 -9.50 -1.60 -11.17
CA GLN A 386 -9.56 -0.81 -9.94
C GLN A 386 -8.65 0.42 -9.98
N TYR A 387 -7.42 0.25 -10.48
CA TYR A 387 -6.51 1.38 -10.65
C TYR A 387 -7.11 2.46 -11.57
N GLN A 388 -7.69 2.06 -12.71
CA GLN A 388 -8.36 2.99 -13.61
C GLN A 388 -9.59 3.64 -12.97
N THR A 389 -10.41 2.87 -12.22
CA THR A 389 -11.57 3.41 -11.52
C THR A 389 -11.17 4.48 -10.52
N VAL A 390 -10.10 4.25 -9.74
CA VAL A 390 -9.61 5.20 -8.75
C VAL A 390 -8.99 6.44 -9.40
N MET A 391 -8.22 6.27 -10.47
CA MET A 391 -7.54 7.38 -11.16
C MET A 391 -8.50 8.25 -11.98
N ASN A 392 -9.57 7.67 -12.51
CA ASN A 392 -10.56 8.38 -13.32
C ASN A 392 -11.85 8.70 -12.55
N LYS A 393 -11.80 8.59 -11.20
CA LYS A 393 -12.96 8.93 -10.37
C LYS A 393 -13.30 10.40 -10.56
N ASP A 394 -14.59 10.67 -10.77
CA ASP A 394 -15.10 12.03 -10.67
C ASP A 394 -14.95 12.50 -9.21
N LEU A 395 -14.12 13.50 -9.02
CA LEU A 395 -13.85 14.06 -7.69
C LEU A 395 -14.96 14.99 -7.23
N GLY A 396 -15.90 15.38 -8.11
CA GLY A 396 -16.91 16.42 -7.84
C GLY A 396 -16.33 17.84 -7.82
N TYR A 397 -15.05 17.99 -8.19
CA TYR A 397 -14.36 19.25 -8.40
C TYR A 397 -13.30 19.11 -9.51
N ASN A 398 -12.85 20.23 -10.03
CA ASN A 398 -11.83 20.25 -11.10
C ASN A 398 -10.43 20.57 -10.54
N PRO A 399 -9.54 19.57 -10.39
CA PRO A 399 -8.17 19.78 -9.93
C PRO A 399 -7.21 20.24 -11.03
N ASP A 400 -7.66 20.30 -12.30
CA ASP A 400 -6.80 20.59 -13.43
C ASP A 400 -6.12 21.96 -13.30
N ARG A 401 -4.81 21.98 -13.50
CA ARG A 401 -3.95 23.16 -13.40
C ARG A 401 -4.04 23.90 -12.04
N VAL A 402 -4.57 23.26 -11.00
CA VAL A 402 -4.62 23.82 -9.65
C VAL A 402 -3.33 23.52 -8.93
N VAL A 403 -2.76 24.56 -8.32
CA VAL A 403 -1.62 24.46 -7.41
C VAL A 403 -2.01 25.04 -6.07
N MET A 404 -1.37 24.61 -5.00
CA MET A 404 -1.67 25.05 -3.66
C MET A 404 -0.43 25.20 -2.79
N CYS A 405 -0.47 26.13 -1.83
CA CYS A 405 0.51 26.22 -0.76
C CYS A 405 -0.18 26.56 0.56
N TRP A 406 0.45 26.21 1.67
CA TRP A 406 0.06 26.68 2.99
C TRP A 406 0.97 27.85 3.38
N HIS A 407 0.41 29.03 3.38
CA HIS A 407 1.09 30.24 3.83
C HIS A 407 0.09 31.37 4.11
N GLN A 408 0.29 32.12 5.19
CA GLN A 408 -0.53 33.28 5.51
C GLN A 408 0.12 34.56 4.93
N PHE A 409 -0.42 35.04 3.82
CA PHE A 409 0.05 36.25 3.14
C PHE A 409 -0.53 37.55 3.78
N GLY A 410 -0.31 37.72 5.07
CA GLY A 410 -0.84 38.85 5.82
C GLY A 410 -2.21 38.59 6.45
N ASN A 411 -2.80 39.60 7.08
CA ASN A 411 -4.03 39.47 7.89
C ASN A 411 -5.33 39.55 7.09
N GLU A 412 -5.26 39.79 5.76
CA GLU A 412 -6.44 39.98 4.92
C GLU A 412 -6.34 39.15 3.63
N GLU A 413 -7.33 38.31 3.39
CA GLU A 413 -7.49 37.52 2.14
C GLU A 413 -7.45 38.44 0.90
N GLY A 414 -7.96 39.67 1.02
CA GLY A 414 -7.97 40.66 -0.06
C GLY A 414 -6.58 41.02 -0.59
N ASN A 415 -5.55 41.04 0.28
CA ASN A 415 -4.18 41.35 -0.12
C ASN A 415 -3.56 40.18 -0.92
N ALA A 416 -3.72 38.94 -0.45
CA ALA A 416 -3.24 37.75 -1.14
C ALA A 416 -3.94 37.58 -2.49
N LYS A 417 -5.26 37.70 -2.53
CA LYS A 417 -6.07 37.66 -3.75
C LYS A 417 -5.62 38.68 -4.78
N SER A 418 -5.42 39.95 -4.36
CA SER A 418 -4.96 41.02 -5.25
C SER A 418 -3.55 40.75 -5.77
N PHE A 419 -2.65 40.25 -4.93
CA PHE A 419 -1.28 39.88 -5.29
C PHE A 419 -1.29 38.80 -6.37
N PHE A 420 -1.95 37.66 -6.12
CA PHE A 420 -1.92 36.53 -7.03
C PHE A 420 -2.67 36.80 -8.34
N LYS A 421 -3.82 37.51 -8.31
CA LYS A 421 -4.55 37.85 -9.54
C LYS A 421 -3.80 38.82 -10.46
N ASN A 422 -2.79 39.53 -9.95
CA ASN A 422 -1.93 40.37 -10.78
C ASN A 422 -0.78 39.60 -11.46
N LEU A 423 -0.55 38.33 -11.08
CA LEU A 423 0.48 37.52 -11.74
C LEU A 423 -0.02 37.01 -13.10
N PRO A 424 0.76 37.18 -14.18
CA PRO A 424 0.32 36.87 -15.54
C PRO A 424 0.01 35.38 -15.77
N MET A 425 0.66 34.47 -15.00
CA MET A 425 0.46 33.03 -15.07
C MET A 425 -0.78 32.55 -14.30
N VAL A 426 -1.35 33.36 -13.44
CA VAL A 426 -2.52 32.99 -12.62
C VAL A 426 -3.80 33.28 -13.39
N GLU A 427 -4.70 32.33 -13.44
CA GLU A 427 -6.03 32.44 -14.01
C GLU A 427 -7.05 32.80 -12.95
N ASP A 428 -7.01 32.09 -11.80
CA ASP A 428 -7.93 32.32 -10.69
C ASP A 428 -7.26 32.02 -9.33
N TYR A 429 -7.87 32.52 -8.25
CA TYR A 429 -7.41 32.40 -6.86
C TYR A 429 -8.57 32.04 -5.94
N ALA A 430 -8.33 31.11 -5.03
CA ALA A 430 -9.21 30.80 -3.90
C ALA A 430 -8.40 30.48 -2.66
N ALA A 431 -9.05 30.47 -1.50
CA ALA A 431 -8.42 30.11 -0.25
C ALA A 431 -9.33 29.24 0.60
N ALA A 432 -8.72 28.35 1.41
CA ALA A 432 -9.39 27.44 2.33
C ALA A 432 -8.56 27.24 3.60
N ALA A 433 -9.18 26.82 4.69
CA ALA A 433 -8.46 26.56 5.93
C ALA A 433 -7.85 25.17 5.96
N GLN A 434 -8.33 24.25 5.14
CA GLN A 434 -7.85 22.88 5.08
C GLN A 434 -7.55 22.43 3.65
N MET A 435 -6.80 21.36 3.53
CA MET A 435 -6.37 20.81 2.26
C MET A 435 -7.43 19.84 1.73
N ILE A 436 -7.98 20.14 0.56
CA ILE A 436 -9.09 19.38 -0.03
C ILE A 436 -8.83 17.89 -0.20
N CYS A 437 -7.57 17.45 -0.36
CA CYS A 437 -7.22 16.08 -0.64
C CYS A 437 -6.80 15.25 0.58
N TYR A 438 -6.60 15.86 1.76
CA TYR A 438 -6.18 15.16 2.99
C TYR A 438 -7.29 15.01 4.03
N GLY A 439 -8.50 15.43 3.68
CA GLY A 439 -9.67 15.39 4.54
C GLY A 439 -9.80 16.64 5.39
N TYR A 440 -11.01 16.85 5.88
CA TYR A 440 -11.35 17.98 6.72
C TYR A 440 -11.50 17.56 8.17
N SER A 441 -11.35 18.50 9.10
CA SER A 441 -11.71 18.33 10.50
C SER A 441 -13.20 17.99 10.61
N GLY A 442 -13.60 17.25 11.64
CA GLY A 442 -14.99 16.86 11.82
C GLY A 442 -15.54 17.36 13.14
N ASP A 443 -16.85 17.62 13.15
CA ASP A 443 -17.62 17.88 14.36
C ASP A 443 -19.07 17.38 14.20
N THR A 444 -19.80 17.36 15.30
CA THR A 444 -21.20 16.92 15.37
C THR A 444 -22.14 18.10 15.41
N PHE A 445 -23.04 18.20 14.44
CA PHE A 445 -24.00 19.28 14.29
C PHE A 445 -25.40 18.87 14.71
N ASP A 446 -26.09 19.75 15.46
CA ASP A 446 -27.49 19.60 15.75
C ASP A 446 -28.32 20.18 14.58
N VAL A 447 -29.10 19.33 13.94
CA VAL A 447 -29.90 19.67 12.75
C VAL A 447 -31.39 19.78 13.07
N GLY A 448 -31.73 19.87 14.36
CA GLY A 448 -33.11 19.94 14.86
C GLY A 448 -33.74 18.56 15.08
N GLU A 449 -34.91 18.53 15.74
CA GLU A 449 -35.67 17.30 16.05
C GLU A 449 -34.85 16.25 16.79
N SER A 450 -33.91 16.67 17.66
CA SER A 450 -32.97 15.81 18.39
C SER A 450 -32.07 14.97 17.48
N ARG A 451 -31.92 15.35 16.19
CA ARG A 451 -31.05 14.70 15.22
C ARG A 451 -29.70 15.41 15.13
N ARG A 452 -28.67 14.62 14.88
CA ARG A 452 -27.29 15.09 14.71
C ARG A 452 -26.65 14.48 13.49
N VAL A 453 -25.77 15.26 12.87
CA VAL A 453 -24.94 14.84 11.75
C VAL A 453 -23.49 15.06 12.13
N ASP A 454 -22.67 14.01 12.02
CA ASP A 454 -21.22 14.11 12.12
C ASP A 454 -20.69 14.52 10.75
N ALA A 455 -20.28 15.78 10.61
CA ALA A 455 -19.86 16.33 9.33
C ALA A 455 -18.42 16.83 9.36
N ARG A 456 -17.83 16.86 8.17
CA ARG A 456 -16.54 17.48 7.91
C ARG A 456 -16.73 18.97 7.67
N ILE A 457 -15.82 19.77 8.20
CA ILE A 457 -15.93 21.23 8.17
C ILE A 457 -14.72 21.78 7.43
N ASP A 458 -14.93 22.75 6.54
CA ASP A 458 -13.87 23.64 6.09
C ASP A 458 -14.32 25.09 6.15
N TRP A 459 -13.37 26.00 6.36
CA TRP A 459 -13.57 27.44 6.30
C TRP A 459 -12.95 27.93 5.01
N ILE A 460 -13.78 28.43 4.12
CA ILE A 460 -13.40 28.75 2.75
C ILE A 460 -13.62 30.23 2.43
N GLY A 461 -12.83 30.75 1.50
CA GLY A 461 -13.12 32.03 0.82
C GLY A 461 -14.27 31.87 -0.18
N VAL A 462 -14.93 32.97 -0.48
CA VAL A 462 -16.12 33.01 -1.36
C VAL A 462 -15.83 32.49 -2.80
N ASP A 463 -14.59 32.59 -3.25
CA ASP A 463 -14.16 32.16 -4.57
C ASP A 463 -13.85 30.63 -4.64
N PHE A 464 -13.81 29.93 -3.51
CA PHE A 464 -13.35 28.52 -3.46
C PHE A 464 -14.26 27.58 -4.27
N VAL A 465 -15.57 27.61 -4.00
CA VAL A 465 -16.55 26.74 -4.67
C VAL A 465 -16.56 26.97 -6.18
N PRO A 466 -16.65 28.25 -6.69
CA PRO A 466 -16.62 28.48 -8.15
C PRO A 466 -15.27 28.15 -8.78
N MET A 467 -14.14 28.50 -8.14
CA MET A 467 -12.81 28.20 -8.69
C MET A 467 -12.58 26.69 -8.79
N MET A 468 -12.98 25.91 -7.78
CA MET A 468 -12.84 24.46 -7.81
C MET A 468 -13.86 23.78 -8.73
N GLY A 469 -14.87 24.53 -9.22
CA GLY A 469 -15.91 23.98 -10.10
C GLY A 469 -16.87 23.04 -9.38
N ILE A 470 -17.02 23.17 -8.05
CA ILE A 470 -17.99 22.40 -7.27
C ILE A 470 -19.39 22.89 -7.62
N PRO A 471 -20.31 22.03 -8.09
CA PRO A 471 -21.63 22.46 -8.53
C PRO A 471 -22.50 22.87 -7.33
N ILE A 472 -23.19 24.01 -7.45
CA ILE A 472 -24.25 24.41 -6.53
C ILE A 472 -25.57 23.87 -7.08
N LEU A 473 -26.20 22.94 -6.36
CA LEU A 473 -27.40 22.24 -6.81
C LEU A 473 -28.69 22.98 -6.43
N GLU A 474 -28.68 23.63 -5.27
CA GLU A 474 -29.80 24.39 -4.77
C GLU A 474 -29.29 25.66 -4.02
N GLY A 475 -30.01 26.78 -4.13
CA GLY A 475 -29.68 28.00 -3.44
C GLY A 475 -28.60 28.83 -4.10
N LYS A 476 -27.69 29.44 -3.30
CA LYS A 476 -26.61 30.32 -3.75
C LYS A 476 -25.30 30.02 -3.03
N ASN A 477 -24.18 30.56 -3.55
CA ASN A 477 -22.89 30.48 -2.85
C ASN A 477 -22.92 31.34 -1.56
N ILE A 478 -22.03 31.03 -0.61
CA ILE A 478 -21.79 31.82 0.58
C ILE A 478 -21.26 33.22 0.19
N ALA A 479 -21.71 34.23 0.89
CA ALA A 479 -21.27 35.61 0.67
C ALA A 479 -20.85 36.33 1.96
N VAL A 480 -21.47 36.01 3.08
CA VAL A 480 -21.23 36.67 4.36
C VAL A 480 -21.06 35.67 5.50
N GLU A 481 -20.45 36.15 6.60
CA GLU A 481 -20.31 35.36 7.83
C GLU A 481 -21.69 34.93 8.35
N GLY A 482 -21.81 33.67 8.78
CA GLY A 482 -23.07 33.10 9.25
C GLY A 482 -23.84 32.32 8.17
N GLU A 483 -23.49 32.49 6.88
CA GLU A 483 -23.97 31.63 5.80
C GLU A 483 -23.12 30.38 5.72
N ILE A 484 -23.75 29.22 5.39
CA ILE A 484 -23.08 27.94 5.19
C ILE A 484 -23.59 27.21 3.95
N LEU A 485 -22.72 26.40 3.36
CA LEU A 485 -23.09 25.40 2.37
C LEU A 485 -23.01 24.01 2.99
N VAL A 486 -23.88 23.12 2.53
CA VAL A 486 -23.84 21.70 2.87
C VAL A 486 -23.82 20.87 1.59
N ASN A 487 -23.24 19.64 1.61
CA ASN A 487 -23.30 18.75 0.46
C ASN A 487 -24.55 17.86 0.50
N GLU A 488 -24.81 17.09 -0.57
CA GLU A 488 -25.97 16.19 -0.67
C GLU A 488 -25.94 15.13 0.43
N GLU A 489 -24.75 14.58 0.76
CA GLU A 489 -24.59 13.60 1.83
C GLU A 489 -25.03 14.15 3.19
N PHE A 490 -24.70 15.41 3.48
CA PHE A 490 -25.16 16.08 4.70
C PHE A 490 -26.70 16.15 4.74
N VAL A 491 -27.35 16.58 3.67
CA VAL A 491 -28.81 16.64 3.55
C VAL A 491 -29.44 15.27 3.76
N ARG A 492 -28.85 14.22 3.17
CA ARG A 492 -29.29 12.83 3.29
C ARG A 492 -29.21 12.32 4.73
N GLN A 493 -28.08 12.56 5.41
CA GLN A 493 -27.91 12.14 6.80
C GLN A 493 -28.75 12.96 7.78
N ALA A 494 -28.97 14.25 7.50
CA ALA A 494 -29.90 15.08 8.23
C ALA A 494 -31.38 14.63 8.05
N ARG A 495 -31.66 13.79 7.04
CA ARG A 495 -32.99 13.30 6.68
C ARG A 495 -33.98 14.43 6.46
N TRP A 496 -33.52 15.52 5.86
CA TRP A 496 -34.41 16.63 5.49
C TRP A 496 -35.23 16.22 4.26
N THR A 497 -36.54 16.35 4.38
CA THR A 497 -37.53 16.02 3.31
C THR A 497 -37.98 17.25 2.56
N ASP A 498 -37.81 18.43 3.14
CA ASP A 498 -38.10 19.75 2.60
C ASP A 498 -36.79 20.47 2.27
N SER A 499 -36.87 21.60 1.55
CA SER A 499 -35.69 22.36 1.14
C SER A 499 -34.77 22.64 2.32
N PRO A 500 -33.45 22.36 2.18
CA PRO A 500 -32.45 22.69 3.19
C PRO A 500 -32.23 24.20 3.34
N ILE A 501 -32.58 24.98 2.33
CA ILE A 501 -32.33 26.44 2.30
C ILE A 501 -33.11 27.14 3.40
N GLY A 502 -32.39 27.98 4.17
CA GLY A 502 -32.95 28.70 5.30
C GLY A 502 -33.00 27.94 6.62
N LYS A 503 -32.65 26.63 6.62
CA LYS A 503 -32.51 25.87 7.87
C LYS A 503 -31.36 26.41 8.70
N ARG A 504 -31.52 26.34 10.02
CA ARG A 504 -30.51 26.81 10.98
C ARG A 504 -29.77 25.61 11.56
N ILE A 505 -28.47 25.71 11.63
CA ILE A 505 -27.57 24.74 12.26
C ILE A 505 -26.82 25.46 13.37
N GLN A 506 -26.86 24.92 14.58
CA GLN A 506 -26.11 25.43 15.70
C GLN A 506 -24.71 24.84 15.77
N TYR A 507 -23.70 25.71 15.79
CA TYR A 507 -22.31 25.32 16.01
C TYR A 507 -21.70 26.19 17.12
N GLY A 508 -21.33 25.52 18.21
CA GLY A 508 -20.91 26.20 19.41
C GLY A 508 -22.03 27.06 20.02
N ARG A 509 -21.85 28.40 20.06
CA ARG A 509 -22.82 29.36 20.53
C ARG A 509 -23.46 30.22 19.43
N ARG A 510 -23.19 29.87 18.17
CA ARG A 510 -23.65 30.65 17.01
C ARG A 510 -24.59 29.78 16.16
N ASP A 511 -25.58 30.46 15.59
CA ASP A 511 -26.49 29.90 14.60
C ASP A 511 -25.99 30.26 13.20
N PHE A 512 -25.97 29.27 12.31
CA PHE A 512 -25.60 29.38 10.92
C PHE A 512 -26.80 29.04 10.04
N ILE A 513 -26.91 29.68 8.89
CA ILE A 513 -28.04 29.51 7.97
C ILE A 513 -27.54 28.82 6.70
N VAL A 514 -28.18 27.72 6.33
CA VAL A 514 -27.92 27.05 5.07
C VAL A 514 -28.44 27.93 3.92
N VAL A 515 -27.52 28.36 3.05
CA VAL A 515 -27.85 29.20 1.89
C VAL A 515 -27.73 28.47 0.57
N GLY A 516 -27.05 27.32 0.54
CA GLY A 516 -26.93 26.49 -0.65
C GLY A 516 -26.57 25.06 -0.35
N VAL A 517 -26.88 24.20 -1.31
CA VAL A 517 -26.47 22.79 -1.34
C VAL A 517 -25.52 22.61 -2.49
N VAL A 518 -24.33 22.06 -2.20
CA VAL A 518 -23.35 21.71 -3.20
C VAL A 518 -23.38 20.22 -3.51
N GLY A 519 -22.95 19.84 -4.70
CA GLY A 519 -22.78 18.43 -5.05
C GLY A 519 -21.77 17.75 -4.12
N ASP A 520 -21.88 16.43 -4.01
CA ASP A 520 -20.93 15.63 -3.28
C ASP A 520 -19.55 15.68 -3.97
N TYR A 521 -18.48 15.88 -3.21
CA TYR A 521 -17.13 15.90 -3.73
C TYR A 521 -16.15 15.17 -2.79
N ALA A 522 -15.06 14.65 -3.36
CA ALA A 522 -14.09 13.83 -2.65
C ALA A 522 -13.10 14.70 -1.87
N ILE A 523 -13.07 14.54 -0.55
CA ILE A 523 -12.07 15.19 0.32
C ILE A 523 -10.98 14.20 0.79
N ARG A 524 -11.12 12.92 0.43
CA ARG A 524 -10.21 11.83 0.78
C ARG A 524 -10.10 10.83 -0.37
N SER A 525 -9.14 9.92 -0.24
CA SER A 525 -8.94 8.85 -1.21
C SER A 525 -10.13 7.90 -1.32
N ALA A 526 -10.18 7.11 -2.39
CA ALA A 526 -11.23 6.12 -2.69
C ALA A 526 -11.39 4.98 -1.65
N TYR A 527 -10.54 4.94 -0.62
CA TYR A 527 -10.71 4.06 0.54
C TYR A 527 -11.81 4.53 1.50
N HIS A 528 -12.22 5.80 1.38
CA HIS A 528 -13.22 6.39 2.25
C HIS A 528 -14.53 6.61 1.49
N PRO A 529 -15.68 6.36 2.16
CA PRO A 529 -16.98 6.70 1.58
C PRO A 529 -17.14 8.21 1.49
N GLN A 530 -18.17 8.65 0.74
CA GLN A 530 -18.58 10.04 0.73
C GLN A 530 -18.99 10.48 2.14
N GLU A 531 -18.52 11.65 2.58
CA GLU A 531 -18.76 12.16 3.92
C GLU A 531 -19.67 13.41 3.86
N PRO A 532 -20.50 13.65 4.89
CA PRO A 532 -21.22 14.91 5.05
C PRO A 532 -20.22 16.06 5.18
N ILE A 533 -20.40 17.14 4.41
CA ILE A 533 -19.51 18.30 4.39
C ILE A 533 -20.32 19.55 4.71
N LEU A 534 -19.75 20.41 5.53
CA LEU A 534 -20.25 21.74 5.86
C LEU A 534 -19.15 22.76 5.61
N LEU A 535 -19.45 23.76 4.77
CA LEU A 535 -18.52 24.83 4.40
C LEU A 535 -18.96 26.14 5.04
N MET A 536 -18.03 26.79 5.72
CA MET A 536 -18.22 28.08 6.39
C MET A 536 -17.37 29.17 5.73
N THR A 537 -17.78 30.41 5.83
CA THR A 537 -16.96 31.53 5.34
C THR A 537 -15.83 31.85 6.30
N SER A 538 -14.61 32.02 5.76
CA SER A 538 -13.43 32.53 6.49
C SER A 538 -12.84 33.74 5.76
N GLN A 539 -12.34 34.70 6.53
CA GLN A 539 -11.64 35.85 6.00
C GLN A 539 -10.12 35.68 5.93
N ASN A 540 -9.58 34.64 6.56
CA ASN A 540 -8.13 34.40 6.58
C ASN A 540 -7.81 32.87 6.61
N PRO A 541 -8.14 32.13 5.55
CA PRO A 541 -7.78 30.74 5.42
C PRO A 541 -6.28 30.59 5.08
N GLY A 542 -5.64 29.55 5.62
CA GLY A 542 -4.18 29.37 5.52
C GLY A 542 -3.70 28.75 4.19
N PHE A 543 -4.57 27.99 3.50
CA PHE A 543 -4.23 27.37 2.22
C PHE A 543 -4.66 28.27 1.06
N ASN A 544 -3.72 28.51 0.15
CA ASN A 544 -3.94 29.31 -1.05
C ASN A 544 -3.96 28.38 -2.26
N TYR A 545 -5.01 28.46 -3.06
CA TYR A 545 -5.22 27.70 -4.26
C TYR A 545 -5.16 28.64 -5.46
N LEU A 546 -4.36 28.27 -6.48
CA LEU A 546 -4.25 29.03 -7.72
C LEU A 546 -4.57 28.11 -8.89
N ARG A 547 -5.36 28.57 -9.85
CA ARG A 547 -5.45 27.95 -11.15
C ARG A 547 -4.45 28.62 -12.08
N LEU A 548 -3.53 27.87 -12.65
CA LEU A 548 -2.53 28.39 -13.57
C LEU A 548 -2.98 28.28 -15.01
N LYS A 549 -2.51 29.23 -15.85
CA LYS A 549 -2.65 29.16 -17.30
C LYS A 549 -1.70 28.14 -17.89
N GLU A 550 -1.93 27.75 -19.15
CA GLU A 550 -0.98 26.97 -19.93
C GLU A 550 0.21 27.85 -20.42
N PRO A 551 1.43 27.32 -20.53
CA PRO A 551 1.82 25.93 -20.22
C PRO A 551 2.06 25.71 -18.71
N PHE A 552 1.36 24.71 -18.13
CA PHE A 552 1.26 24.50 -16.70
C PHE A 552 2.62 24.32 -15.98
N GLY A 553 3.47 23.40 -16.47
CA GLY A 553 4.75 23.08 -15.79
C GLY A 553 5.73 24.25 -15.78
N GLN A 554 5.78 25.04 -16.86
CA GLN A 554 6.62 26.24 -16.92
C GLN A 554 6.08 27.33 -15.98
N ASN A 555 4.77 27.55 -15.99
CA ASN A 555 4.13 28.55 -15.13
C ASN A 555 4.26 28.20 -13.65
N LEU A 556 4.21 26.92 -13.26
CA LEU A 556 4.48 26.49 -11.89
C LEU A 556 5.94 26.74 -11.47
N ALA A 557 6.90 26.45 -12.36
CA ALA A 557 8.30 26.74 -12.08
C ALA A 557 8.57 28.24 -11.95
N ASP A 558 7.97 29.05 -12.82
CA ASP A 558 8.08 30.51 -12.76
C ASP A 558 7.40 31.11 -11.53
N LEU A 559 6.23 30.58 -11.12
CA LEU A 559 5.56 30.95 -9.90
C LEU A 559 6.43 30.69 -8.68
N ASN A 560 6.96 29.45 -8.54
CA ASN A 560 7.80 29.09 -7.41
C ASN A 560 9.10 29.92 -7.34
N ARG A 561 9.69 30.26 -8.50
CA ARG A 561 10.83 31.18 -8.55
C ARG A 561 10.46 32.57 -8.06
N GLN A 562 9.33 33.14 -8.54
CA GLN A 562 8.85 34.45 -8.09
C GLN A 562 8.51 34.47 -6.60
N MET A 563 7.94 33.37 -6.06
CA MET A 563 7.69 33.27 -4.62
C MET A 563 9.01 33.26 -3.82
N ALA A 564 10.01 32.50 -4.26
CA ALA A 564 11.32 32.50 -3.61
C ALA A 564 12.01 33.86 -3.63
N GLU A 565 11.80 34.66 -4.69
CA GLU A 565 12.32 36.03 -4.80
C GLU A 565 11.51 37.03 -3.95
N ALA A 566 10.19 36.91 -3.93
CA ALA A 566 9.30 37.81 -3.18
C ALA A 566 9.32 37.56 -1.66
N PHE A 567 9.50 36.29 -1.27
CA PHE A 567 9.49 35.83 0.13
C PHE A 567 10.77 35.04 0.47
N PRO A 568 11.95 35.68 0.42
CA PRO A 568 13.24 34.98 0.58
C PRO A 568 13.42 34.40 1.99
N THR A 569 12.63 34.86 2.96
CA THR A 569 12.64 34.38 4.34
C THR A 569 11.62 33.30 4.61
N ASP A 570 10.76 32.99 3.67
CA ASP A 570 9.65 32.04 3.80
C ASP A 570 9.79 30.92 2.77
N ASP A 571 9.45 29.70 3.12
CA ASP A 571 9.44 28.57 2.18
C ASP A 571 8.08 28.45 1.48
N VAL A 572 7.78 29.46 0.64
CA VAL A 572 6.52 29.48 -0.13
C VAL A 572 6.70 28.66 -1.39
N VAL A 573 6.27 27.41 -1.36
CA VAL A 573 6.31 26.50 -2.49
C VAL A 573 4.90 26.03 -2.84
N PHE A 574 4.50 26.29 -4.09
CA PHE A 574 3.25 25.77 -4.62
C PHE A 574 3.44 24.36 -5.16
N LEU A 575 2.58 23.45 -4.74
CA LEU A 575 2.54 22.06 -5.16
C LEU A 575 1.35 21.83 -6.09
N ALA A 576 1.54 20.98 -7.09
CA ALA A 576 0.47 20.62 -8.03
C ALA A 576 -0.56 19.70 -7.36
N LEU A 577 -1.83 20.12 -7.30
CA LEU A 577 -2.91 19.33 -6.72
C LEU A 577 -3.11 17.98 -7.45
N PRO A 578 -3.05 17.88 -8.79
CA PRO A 578 -3.11 16.59 -9.48
C PRO A 578 -2.02 15.61 -9.05
N GLN A 579 -0.78 16.09 -8.87
CA GLN A 579 0.32 15.25 -8.40
C GLN A 579 0.10 14.74 -6.98
N MET A 580 -0.39 15.61 -6.08
CA MET A 580 -0.70 15.21 -4.69
C MET A 580 -1.81 14.16 -4.63
N LEU A 581 -2.81 14.26 -5.51
CA LEU A 581 -3.87 13.25 -5.63
C LEU A 581 -3.32 11.90 -6.13
N GLU A 582 -2.42 11.92 -7.09
CA GLU A 582 -1.76 10.68 -7.58
C GLU A 582 -0.88 10.04 -6.50
N GLU A 583 -0.19 10.84 -5.70
CA GLU A 583 0.67 10.36 -4.60
C GLU A 583 -0.11 9.59 -3.53
N GLN A 584 -1.37 9.92 -3.29
CA GLN A 584 -2.24 9.18 -2.38
C GLN A 584 -2.48 7.72 -2.80
N TYR A 585 -2.31 7.41 -4.09
CA TYR A 585 -2.50 6.08 -4.65
C TYR A 585 -1.19 5.37 -5.00
N THR A 586 -0.07 5.85 -4.44
CA THR A 586 1.25 5.25 -4.67
C THR A 586 1.28 3.77 -4.30
N ASP A 587 0.61 3.38 -3.22
CA ASP A 587 0.54 1.97 -2.79
C ASP A 587 -0.25 1.12 -3.79
N VAL A 588 -1.37 1.65 -4.32
CA VAL A 588 -2.16 0.96 -5.37
C VAL A 588 -1.33 0.82 -6.65
N ARG A 589 -0.57 1.85 -7.01
CA ARG A 589 0.34 1.85 -8.16
C ARG A 589 1.44 0.80 -8.00
N ARG A 590 2.09 0.74 -6.83
CA ARG A 590 3.11 -0.27 -6.50
C ARG A 590 2.53 -1.67 -6.57
N PHE A 591 1.37 -1.88 -5.96
CA PHE A 591 0.66 -3.14 -6.01
C PHE A 591 0.33 -3.57 -7.44
N ARG A 592 -0.23 -2.68 -8.26
CA ARG A 592 -0.48 -2.91 -9.70
C ARG A 592 0.78 -3.33 -10.43
N ASN A 593 1.89 -2.60 -10.24
CA ASN A 593 3.17 -2.90 -10.90
C ASN A 593 3.69 -4.29 -10.52
N ALA A 594 3.58 -4.67 -9.24
CA ALA A 594 3.94 -6.00 -8.77
C ALA A 594 3.09 -7.11 -9.42
N VAL A 595 1.77 -6.90 -9.52
CA VAL A 595 0.85 -7.86 -10.18
C VAL A 595 1.11 -7.97 -11.68
N VAL A 596 1.41 -6.84 -12.36
CA VAL A 596 1.82 -6.84 -13.78
C VAL A 596 3.09 -7.65 -13.98
N LEU A 597 4.13 -7.40 -13.16
CA LEU A 597 5.40 -8.13 -13.24
C LEU A 597 5.20 -9.64 -12.98
N ALA A 598 4.39 -9.98 -11.96
CA ALA A 598 4.01 -11.35 -11.67
C ALA A 598 3.32 -12.01 -12.87
N SER A 599 2.39 -11.31 -13.51
CA SER A 599 1.63 -11.80 -14.68
C SER A 599 2.53 -12.08 -15.87
N ILE A 600 3.47 -11.17 -16.17
CA ILE A 600 4.47 -11.34 -17.25
C ILE A 600 5.36 -12.55 -16.93
N SER A 601 5.85 -12.65 -15.70
CA SER A 601 6.71 -13.75 -15.28
C SER A 601 6.02 -15.11 -15.43
N ILE A 602 4.77 -15.22 -14.95
CA ILE A 602 3.99 -16.45 -15.08
C ILE A 602 3.69 -16.79 -16.52
N PHE A 603 3.36 -15.79 -17.34
CA PHE A 603 3.15 -16.01 -18.77
C PHE A 603 4.38 -16.64 -19.43
N LEU A 604 5.57 -16.08 -19.20
CA LEU A 604 6.82 -16.60 -19.76
C LEU A 604 7.13 -18.01 -19.26
N ILE A 605 6.96 -18.26 -17.97
CA ILE A 605 7.20 -19.58 -17.35
C ILE A 605 6.20 -20.60 -17.91
N ALA A 606 4.92 -20.27 -17.95
CA ALA A 606 3.87 -21.16 -18.45
C ALA A 606 4.07 -21.48 -19.95
N LEU A 607 4.47 -20.48 -20.73
CA LEU A 607 4.78 -20.64 -22.16
C LEU A 607 5.95 -21.64 -22.34
N MET A 608 7.04 -21.50 -21.59
CA MET A 608 8.18 -22.43 -21.64
C MET A 608 7.76 -23.84 -21.27
N GLY A 609 6.93 -24.01 -20.23
CA GLY A 609 6.40 -25.32 -19.81
C GLY A 609 5.53 -25.97 -20.87
N LEU A 610 4.63 -25.20 -21.46
CA LEU A 610 3.75 -25.70 -22.52
C LEU A 610 4.53 -26.08 -23.78
N ILE A 611 5.55 -25.30 -24.16
CA ILE A 611 6.47 -25.65 -25.26
C ILE A 611 7.19 -26.95 -24.96
N GLY A 612 7.75 -27.10 -23.75
CA GLY A 612 8.43 -28.30 -23.30
C GLY A 612 7.52 -29.53 -23.36
N TYR A 613 6.32 -29.39 -22.83
CA TYR A 613 5.30 -30.46 -22.86
C TYR A 613 4.88 -30.83 -24.29
N THR A 614 4.60 -29.83 -25.14
CA THR A 614 4.17 -30.08 -26.51
C THR A 614 5.26 -30.76 -27.34
N ASN A 615 6.53 -30.39 -27.17
CA ASN A 615 7.64 -31.04 -27.82
C ASN A 615 7.77 -32.51 -27.40
N ASP A 616 7.55 -32.81 -26.11
CA ASP A 616 7.61 -34.18 -25.59
C ASP A 616 6.42 -35.02 -26.09
N GLU A 617 5.21 -34.50 -26.09
CA GLU A 617 3.99 -35.16 -26.57
C GLU A 617 4.08 -35.47 -28.07
N VAL A 618 4.59 -34.52 -28.86
CA VAL A 618 4.82 -34.69 -30.31
C VAL A 618 5.82 -35.82 -30.57
N ARG A 619 6.92 -35.88 -29.82
CA ARG A 619 7.92 -36.96 -29.93
C ARG A 619 7.34 -38.32 -29.52
N TYR A 620 6.57 -38.32 -28.46
CA TYR A 620 5.92 -39.55 -27.99
C TYR A 620 4.96 -40.13 -29.03
N ARG A 621 4.19 -39.27 -29.69
CA ARG A 621 3.21 -39.64 -30.72
C ARG A 621 3.78 -39.69 -32.15
N SER A 622 5.07 -39.50 -32.32
CA SER A 622 5.67 -39.36 -33.67
C SER A 622 5.36 -40.55 -34.59
N LYS A 623 5.36 -41.81 -34.07
CA LYS A 623 4.96 -43.01 -34.82
C LYS A 623 3.46 -43.02 -35.18
N GLU A 624 2.61 -42.70 -34.23
CA GLU A 624 1.15 -42.60 -34.47
C GLU A 624 0.86 -41.55 -35.56
N ILE A 625 1.52 -40.39 -35.43
CA ILE A 625 1.43 -39.28 -36.42
C ILE A 625 1.93 -39.76 -37.78
N ALA A 626 3.06 -40.44 -37.87
CA ALA A 626 3.63 -40.96 -39.14
C ALA A 626 2.71 -42.00 -39.79
N ILE A 627 2.16 -42.94 -39.03
CA ILE A 627 1.21 -43.94 -39.52
C ILE A 627 -0.07 -43.29 -40.04
N ARG A 628 -0.62 -42.32 -39.32
CA ARG A 628 -1.80 -41.57 -39.76
C ARG A 628 -1.55 -40.77 -41.03
N LYS A 629 -0.36 -40.18 -41.17
CA LYS A 629 0.05 -39.48 -42.39
C LYS A 629 0.16 -40.41 -43.61
N VAL A 630 0.78 -41.57 -43.44
CA VAL A 630 0.85 -42.57 -44.47
C VAL A 630 -0.54 -43.03 -44.93
N ASN A 631 -1.50 -43.08 -43.98
CA ASN A 631 -2.91 -43.37 -44.24
C ASN A 631 -3.71 -42.17 -44.74
N GLY A 632 -3.08 -41.07 -45.13
CA GLY A 632 -3.77 -39.91 -45.75
C GLY A 632 -4.30 -38.88 -44.75
N ALA A 633 -3.91 -38.87 -43.47
CA ALA A 633 -4.35 -37.86 -42.55
C ALA A 633 -3.72 -36.49 -42.87
N GLU A 634 -4.57 -35.45 -42.95
CA GLU A 634 -4.15 -34.07 -43.15
C GLU A 634 -3.49 -33.46 -41.88
N ALA A 635 -2.69 -32.42 -42.08
CA ALA A 635 -2.05 -31.69 -40.98
C ALA A 635 -3.07 -31.18 -39.96
N SER A 636 -4.25 -30.73 -40.40
CA SER A 636 -5.37 -30.27 -39.58
C SER A 636 -5.85 -31.34 -38.62
N GLY A 637 -5.97 -32.61 -39.03
CA GLY A 637 -6.35 -33.71 -38.18
C GLY A 637 -5.32 -34.02 -37.06
N ILE A 638 -4.04 -33.88 -37.39
CA ILE A 638 -2.93 -34.08 -36.43
C ILE A 638 -2.92 -32.96 -35.41
N LEU A 639 -3.07 -31.69 -35.82
CA LEU A 639 -3.15 -30.55 -34.94
C LEU A 639 -4.35 -30.64 -33.99
N ARG A 640 -5.52 -31.06 -34.50
CA ARG A 640 -6.71 -31.30 -33.68
C ARG A 640 -6.45 -32.38 -32.62
N LEU A 641 -5.87 -33.50 -32.98
CA LEU A 641 -5.54 -34.58 -32.05
C LEU A 641 -4.64 -34.14 -30.87
N LEU A 642 -3.61 -33.32 -31.18
CA LEU A 642 -2.70 -32.80 -30.17
C LEU A 642 -3.37 -31.74 -29.28
N SER A 643 -4.15 -30.86 -29.89
CA SER A 643 -4.83 -29.78 -29.16
C SER A 643 -5.97 -30.29 -28.28
N GLU A 644 -6.74 -31.28 -28.71
CA GLU A 644 -7.91 -31.81 -28.01
C GLU A 644 -7.54 -32.35 -26.62
N ASN A 645 -6.46 -33.10 -26.52
CA ASN A 645 -6.01 -33.64 -25.22
C ASN A 645 -5.58 -32.59 -24.22
N ILE A 646 -4.99 -31.46 -24.69
CA ILE A 646 -4.56 -30.35 -23.85
C ILE A 646 -5.79 -29.56 -23.44
N LEU A 647 -6.76 -29.34 -24.35
CA LEU A 647 -8.00 -28.62 -24.07
C LEU A 647 -8.84 -29.30 -22.99
N TRP A 648 -8.93 -30.62 -22.97
CA TRP A 648 -9.64 -31.35 -21.92
C TRP A 648 -9.05 -31.13 -20.52
N THR A 649 -7.74 -30.84 -20.44
CA THR A 649 -7.06 -30.46 -19.18
C THR A 649 -7.20 -28.97 -18.91
N ALA A 650 -7.10 -28.14 -19.95
CA ALA A 650 -7.11 -26.69 -19.84
C ALA A 650 -8.48 -26.13 -19.46
N LEU A 651 -9.57 -26.65 -20.05
CA LEU A 651 -10.91 -26.09 -19.86
C LEU A 651 -11.35 -26.05 -18.37
N PRO A 652 -11.32 -27.16 -17.60
CA PRO A 652 -11.68 -27.11 -16.19
C PRO A 652 -10.68 -26.26 -15.36
N ALA A 653 -9.39 -26.28 -15.72
CA ALA A 653 -8.37 -25.49 -15.04
C ALA A 653 -8.62 -23.99 -15.19
N VAL A 654 -8.96 -23.54 -16.41
CA VAL A 654 -9.25 -22.15 -16.73
C VAL A 654 -10.53 -21.67 -16.00
N ILE A 655 -11.58 -22.51 -15.95
CA ILE A 655 -12.80 -22.19 -15.23
C ILE A 655 -12.50 -21.98 -13.74
N ILE A 656 -11.79 -22.91 -13.12
CA ILE A 656 -11.46 -22.83 -11.69
C ILE A 656 -10.53 -21.63 -11.42
N GLY A 657 -9.55 -21.38 -12.31
CA GLY A 657 -8.67 -20.21 -12.20
C GLY A 657 -9.44 -18.88 -12.25
N ALA A 658 -10.43 -18.76 -13.14
CA ALA A 658 -11.28 -17.58 -13.24
C ALA A 658 -12.16 -17.38 -11.99
N LEU A 659 -12.71 -18.48 -11.43
CA LEU A 659 -13.50 -18.44 -10.20
C LEU A 659 -12.64 -18.02 -9.00
N LEU A 660 -11.41 -18.53 -8.88
CA LEU A 660 -10.46 -18.14 -7.84
C LEU A 660 -10.08 -16.66 -7.98
N ALA A 661 -9.84 -16.18 -9.21
CA ALA A 661 -9.54 -14.77 -9.46
C ALA A 661 -10.70 -13.87 -8.99
N ARG A 662 -11.94 -14.23 -9.29
CA ARG A 662 -13.10 -13.51 -8.83
C ARG A 662 -13.22 -13.51 -7.31
N PHE A 663 -13.03 -14.66 -6.66
CA PHE A 663 -13.16 -14.77 -5.21
C PHE A 663 -12.12 -13.94 -4.47
N ILE A 664 -10.83 -14.10 -4.82
CA ILE A 664 -9.73 -13.36 -4.19
C ILE A 664 -9.77 -11.89 -4.57
N GLY A 665 -10.12 -11.58 -5.82
CA GLY A 665 -10.26 -10.22 -6.28
C GLY A 665 -11.38 -9.45 -5.56
N ASN A 666 -12.54 -10.06 -5.36
CA ASN A 666 -13.61 -9.44 -4.58
C ASN A 666 -13.16 -9.18 -3.14
N LYS A 667 -12.44 -10.12 -2.54
CA LYS A 667 -11.87 -9.93 -1.19
C LYS A 667 -10.89 -8.77 -1.11
N TRP A 668 -10.08 -8.58 -2.15
CA TRP A 668 -9.18 -7.43 -2.25
C TRP A 668 -9.93 -6.11 -2.47
N LEU A 669 -11.01 -6.14 -3.25
CA LEU A 669 -11.84 -4.96 -3.54
C LEU A 669 -12.62 -4.45 -2.32
N GLU A 670 -12.91 -5.29 -1.32
CA GLU A 670 -13.63 -4.90 -0.09
C GLU A 670 -12.98 -3.75 0.69
N GLN A 671 -11.69 -3.48 0.47
CA GLN A 671 -10.98 -2.38 1.11
C GLN A 671 -11.30 -1.00 0.52
N PHE A 672 -11.87 -0.95 -0.69
CA PHE A 672 -12.22 0.29 -1.38
C PHE A 672 -13.71 0.59 -1.20
N SER A 673 -14.04 1.85 -0.92
CA SER A 673 -15.41 2.33 -0.95
C SER A 673 -15.99 2.27 -2.36
N ASP A 674 -15.18 2.73 -3.33
CA ASP A 674 -15.52 2.68 -4.75
C ASP A 674 -14.73 1.55 -5.41
N SER A 675 -15.44 0.47 -5.73
CA SER A 675 -14.84 -0.70 -6.34
C SER A 675 -15.31 -0.91 -7.77
N VAL A 676 -14.36 -1.36 -8.62
CA VAL A 676 -14.66 -1.72 -10.00
C VAL A 676 -15.70 -2.84 -10.07
N GLN A 677 -16.73 -2.65 -10.88
CA GLN A 677 -17.77 -3.65 -11.14
C GLN A 677 -17.45 -4.41 -12.43
N LEU A 678 -16.69 -5.51 -12.30
CA LEU A 678 -16.38 -6.36 -13.46
C LEU A 678 -17.50 -7.37 -13.69
N GLY A 679 -18.16 -7.25 -14.84
CA GLY A 679 -19.16 -8.22 -15.29
C GLY A 679 -18.53 -9.59 -15.59
N ILE A 680 -19.36 -10.64 -15.61
CA ILE A 680 -18.93 -12.01 -15.90
C ILE A 680 -18.22 -12.13 -17.27
N CYS A 681 -18.56 -11.26 -18.22
CA CYS A 681 -17.95 -11.21 -19.55
C CYS A 681 -16.43 -10.95 -19.50
N ALA A 682 -15.92 -10.18 -18.52
CA ALA A 682 -14.50 -9.92 -18.36
C ALA A 682 -13.74 -11.22 -18.01
N TYR A 683 -14.28 -12.03 -17.13
CA TYR A 683 -13.70 -13.33 -16.74
C TYR A 683 -13.77 -14.35 -17.87
N ILE A 684 -14.86 -14.36 -18.63
CA ILE A 684 -14.99 -15.16 -19.86
C ILE A 684 -13.94 -14.71 -20.88
N GLY A 685 -13.73 -13.42 -21.06
CA GLY A 685 -12.71 -12.87 -21.95
C GLY A 685 -11.30 -13.35 -21.57
N VAL A 686 -10.93 -13.32 -20.29
CA VAL A 686 -9.66 -13.86 -19.82
C VAL A 686 -9.55 -15.34 -20.05
N ALA A 687 -10.62 -16.09 -19.78
CA ALA A 687 -10.65 -17.53 -20.01
C ALA A 687 -10.41 -17.86 -21.50
N LEU A 688 -11.08 -17.16 -22.38
CA LEU A 688 -10.89 -17.32 -23.82
C LEU A 688 -9.50 -16.89 -24.30
N LEU A 689 -8.95 -15.82 -23.75
CA LEU A 689 -7.58 -15.37 -24.05
C LEU A 689 -6.56 -16.45 -23.67
N VAL A 690 -6.66 -17.00 -22.47
CA VAL A 690 -5.75 -18.06 -21.98
C VAL A 690 -5.88 -19.32 -22.85
N LEU A 691 -7.11 -19.75 -23.17
CA LEU A 691 -7.34 -20.88 -24.08
C LEU A 691 -6.75 -20.63 -25.47
N ALA A 692 -6.92 -19.44 -26.01
CA ALA A 692 -6.36 -19.05 -27.29
C ALA A 692 -4.82 -19.09 -27.25
N LEU A 693 -4.18 -18.57 -26.19
CA LEU A 693 -2.72 -18.64 -26.01
C LEU A 693 -2.22 -20.09 -25.94
N ILE A 694 -2.92 -20.97 -25.22
CA ILE A 694 -2.60 -22.39 -25.14
C ILE A 694 -2.69 -23.02 -26.54
N ILE A 695 -3.79 -22.83 -27.25
CA ILE A 695 -4.01 -23.40 -28.59
C ILE A 695 -2.96 -22.86 -29.58
N CYS A 696 -2.73 -21.57 -29.63
CA CYS A 696 -1.73 -20.96 -30.52
C CYS A 696 -0.34 -21.52 -30.26
N THR A 697 0.06 -21.72 -29.00
CA THR A 697 1.37 -22.29 -28.66
C THR A 697 1.48 -23.73 -29.13
N VAL A 698 0.45 -24.55 -28.90
CA VAL A 698 0.41 -25.95 -29.32
C VAL A 698 0.44 -26.06 -30.85
N VAL A 699 -0.40 -25.29 -31.53
CA VAL A 699 -0.46 -25.27 -33.01
C VAL A 699 0.86 -24.84 -33.60
N PHE A 700 1.45 -23.74 -33.10
CA PHE A 700 2.73 -23.24 -33.59
C PHE A 700 3.85 -24.28 -33.47
N ARG A 701 3.91 -25.02 -32.35
CA ARG A 701 4.92 -26.06 -32.13
C ARG A 701 4.65 -27.34 -32.89
N ALA A 702 3.40 -27.74 -33.01
CA ALA A 702 3.01 -28.96 -33.71
C ALA A 702 3.03 -28.79 -35.24
N TRP A 703 2.94 -27.55 -35.73
CA TRP A 703 2.88 -27.24 -37.17
C TRP A 703 4.05 -27.82 -37.97
N ASN A 704 5.27 -27.66 -37.47
CA ASN A 704 6.47 -28.16 -38.14
C ASN A 704 6.44 -29.68 -38.30
N VAL A 705 6.01 -30.40 -37.22
CA VAL A 705 5.93 -31.86 -37.21
C VAL A 705 4.73 -32.35 -38.04
N ALA A 706 3.61 -31.63 -38.01
CA ALA A 706 2.45 -31.92 -38.83
C ALA A 706 2.79 -31.80 -40.35
N ASN A 707 3.77 -31.01 -40.73
CA ASN A 707 4.21 -30.82 -42.10
C ASN A 707 5.51 -31.62 -42.45
N GLU A 708 6.18 -32.25 -41.48
CA GLU A 708 7.42 -33.00 -41.70
C GLU A 708 7.16 -34.29 -42.51
N ASN A 709 8.13 -34.70 -43.33
CA ASN A 709 8.01 -35.90 -44.15
C ASN A 709 7.98 -37.19 -43.28
N PRO A 710 6.91 -38.03 -43.38
CA PRO A 710 6.73 -39.19 -42.53
C PRO A 710 7.84 -40.24 -42.60
N VAL A 711 8.57 -40.29 -43.73
CA VAL A 711 9.69 -41.23 -43.95
C VAL A 711 10.85 -40.94 -43.00
N LYS A 712 11.12 -39.68 -42.64
CA LYS A 712 12.18 -39.36 -41.69
C LYS A 712 11.87 -39.87 -40.26
N SER A 713 10.58 -39.81 -39.84
CA SER A 713 10.15 -40.28 -38.53
C SER A 713 10.13 -41.78 -38.35
N ILE A 714 10.05 -42.52 -39.46
CA ILE A 714 10.06 -44.02 -39.46
C ILE A 714 11.50 -44.55 -39.54
N LYS A 715 12.42 -43.82 -40.18
CA LYS A 715 13.80 -44.25 -40.49
C LYS A 715 14.81 -43.97 -39.35
N ASN A 716 14.48 -43.16 -38.35
CA ASN A 716 15.35 -42.79 -37.22
C ASN A 716 15.22 -43.80 -36.06
N GLU A 717 15.41 -45.07 -36.34
CA GLU A 717 15.64 -46.13 -35.36
C GLU A 717 17.10 -46.55 -35.27
#